data_d7faa3807d7419bc11cf6eee43cd0fb3
#
_entry.id   d7faa3807d7419bc11cf6eee43cd0fb3
#
_cell.length_a   1.000
_cell.length_b   1.000
_cell.length_c   1.000
_cell.angle_alpha   90.00
_cell.angle_beta   90.00
_cell.angle_gamma   90.00
#
_symmetry.space_group_name_H-M   'P 1'
#
loop_
_entity.id
_entity.type
_entity.pdbx_description
1 polymer ?
#
loop_
_entity_poly.entity_id
_entity_poly.type
_entity_poly.pdbx_seq_one_letter_code
_entity_poly.pdbx_strand_id
1 'polypeptide(L)'
;MSSCPSIEVSFLGGATTIGASCTLVRAGDTSLVVDCGVRYSGPSALPDLAPLAEIAIDAVLVTHAHMDHSGGLPVLSEACRGAPVLATPPTIDLVAILLQDALRLMNGPERETELPLYSERQVEQLLAAFVPVKYHQPIRIKDVEVRWLPASHILGAAMILLKTPAGTVLFTGDYSISAQRTVPALGRPDFQADLVISEATYGERLHEDRKAAEERLLSQVREVVARGGRVLIPAFAVGRAQEVLLILKHAQRNGTLPEVPVFVDGMVRAVCSVYGKHEAYVSRHLVHEIRRSPHAFYTDTIQPVTRPEDRKRVLATSPGIIVASSGMLAGGPSLAYAQALVQNAQDAVFLTGYQDEESPGRALLDLARTEVPKELKLGQATLPVACSFGTYGLSAHADRMQMVSFIEALEPRTVVLVHGDESAKDALRRSLRCKDVMVARDGCILHRDYPRRPGVRGKAPLAVPVASELDIDRARHLLGPAGEAPLRAAAVAEAWFGEPVDRDVADRFVRMLEGVGLVRRDDDRRDRLWVLGPQETHLFPEEAALQEQLKRANPKGRLLEFCMRMRIDPPQTETESQGPFFRANMSLRYQGETVASGPQQAASRKAAEQLAAQVLLELVSRRVSGDDVVPIGAEDLSRLQSANAKGQLLEQCAKRKWPAPQFEQHANPQGYQVRAVLDRSDEERACSAWYLAATLKAAEQAAAEDMLTILRSGVDSDRDDLPSREPEQPRCESNAAMVLNELKQVGVLQSFGYEVASQDGPSHQPVFSIVGWATAPDGRAWRTAPVCASSKKSGQRSAADRLLDLLVEQQITRR
;
A
#
# COMPACT_ATOMS: atom_id res chain seq x y z
N MET A 1 -44.73 -28.88 -11.91
CA MET A 1 -44.39 -28.84 -10.51
C MET A 1 -43.12 -27.96 -10.42
N SER A 2 -43.23 -26.74 -9.94
CA SER A 2 -42.03 -25.93 -9.78
C SER A 2 -41.21 -26.57 -8.64
N SER A 3 -40.05 -27.14 -8.96
CA SER A 3 -39.10 -27.65 -7.98
C SER A 3 -38.78 -26.54 -6.98
N CYS A 4 -38.81 -26.83 -5.69
CA CYS A 4 -38.32 -25.88 -4.69
C CYS A 4 -36.90 -25.47 -5.09
N PRO A 5 -36.59 -24.18 -5.03
CA PRO A 5 -35.26 -23.73 -5.37
C PRO A 5 -34.24 -24.38 -4.41
N SER A 6 -33.24 -25.07 -4.96
CA SER A 6 -32.16 -25.73 -4.20
C SER A 6 -30.81 -25.16 -4.63
N ILE A 7 -29.81 -25.25 -3.73
CA ILE A 7 -28.42 -24.96 -4.01
C ILE A 7 -27.70 -26.31 -4.12
N GLU A 8 -27.02 -26.51 -5.24
CA GLU A 8 -26.10 -27.63 -5.44
C GLU A 8 -24.67 -27.06 -5.47
N VAL A 9 -23.78 -27.67 -4.68
CA VAL A 9 -22.36 -27.31 -4.63
C VAL A 9 -21.54 -28.58 -4.91
N SER A 10 -20.78 -28.54 -5.99
CA SER A 10 -19.91 -29.65 -6.40
C SER A 10 -18.44 -29.25 -6.26
N PHE A 11 -17.70 -29.97 -5.43
CA PHE A 11 -16.27 -29.68 -5.15
C PHE A 11 -15.41 -30.43 -6.19
N LEU A 12 -14.94 -29.69 -7.20
CA LEU A 12 -14.16 -30.26 -8.31
C LEU A 12 -12.67 -30.39 -7.97
N GLY A 13 -12.22 -29.67 -6.92
CA GLY A 13 -10.86 -29.69 -6.39
C GLY A 13 -10.71 -28.76 -5.20
N GLY A 14 -9.60 -28.93 -4.46
CA GLY A 14 -9.22 -28.10 -3.31
C GLY A 14 -10.04 -28.38 -2.03
N ALA A 15 -10.94 -29.34 -2.04
CA ALA A 15 -11.70 -29.70 -0.85
C ALA A 15 -10.94 -30.71 0.02
N THR A 16 -10.19 -31.66 -0.57
CA THR A 16 -9.44 -32.67 0.18
C THR A 16 -8.18 -32.10 0.81
N THR A 17 -7.40 -31.36 0.05
CA THR A 17 -6.11 -30.75 0.47
C THR A 17 -5.99 -29.33 -0.08
N ILE A 18 -4.91 -28.64 0.26
CA ILE A 18 -4.54 -27.33 -0.32
C ILE A 18 -4.21 -27.51 -1.81
N GLY A 19 -4.61 -26.56 -2.63
CA GLY A 19 -4.33 -26.51 -4.07
C GLY A 19 -5.45 -27.05 -4.96
N ALA A 20 -5.43 -26.63 -6.22
CA ALA A 20 -6.43 -26.94 -7.26
C ALA A 20 -7.88 -26.60 -6.84
N SER A 21 -8.07 -25.48 -6.11
CA SER A 21 -9.39 -25.02 -5.64
C SER A 21 -10.32 -24.76 -6.82
N CYS A 22 -11.46 -25.48 -6.86
CA CYS A 22 -12.47 -25.28 -7.90
C CYS A 22 -13.83 -25.82 -7.40
N THR A 23 -14.86 -24.98 -7.44
CA THR A 23 -16.19 -25.36 -6.95
C THR A 23 -17.26 -24.89 -7.94
N LEU A 24 -18.09 -25.81 -8.39
CA LEU A 24 -19.28 -25.52 -9.16
C LEU A 24 -20.46 -25.27 -8.23
N VAL A 25 -21.19 -24.19 -8.46
CA VAL A 25 -22.42 -23.84 -7.74
C VAL A 25 -23.56 -23.75 -8.73
N ARG A 26 -24.68 -24.45 -8.44
CA ARG A 26 -25.91 -24.35 -9.21
C ARG A 26 -27.04 -23.90 -8.30
N ALA A 27 -27.74 -22.84 -8.69
CA ALA A 27 -28.88 -22.32 -7.93
C ALA A 27 -29.95 -21.84 -8.92
N GLY A 28 -31.07 -22.58 -8.98
CA GLY A 28 -32.08 -22.38 -10.03
C GLY A 28 -31.48 -22.61 -11.42
N ASP A 29 -31.65 -21.64 -12.32
CA ASP A 29 -31.11 -21.69 -13.68
C ASP A 29 -29.69 -21.10 -13.79
N THR A 30 -29.03 -20.77 -12.65
CA THR A 30 -27.71 -20.17 -12.61
C THR A 30 -26.64 -21.19 -12.27
N SER A 31 -25.58 -21.27 -13.09
CA SER A 31 -24.40 -22.12 -12.87
C SER A 31 -23.14 -21.26 -12.82
N LEU A 32 -22.43 -21.29 -11.69
CA LEU A 32 -21.25 -20.49 -11.41
C LEU A 32 -20.08 -21.40 -11.03
N VAL A 33 -18.86 -21.02 -11.43
CA VAL A 33 -17.64 -21.69 -10.95
C VAL A 33 -16.90 -20.70 -10.05
N VAL A 34 -16.51 -21.12 -8.86
CA VAL A 34 -15.68 -20.35 -7.93
C VAL A 34 -14.27 -20.91 -7.94
N ASP A 35 -13.30 -20.09 -8.37
CA ASP A 35 -11.89 -20.39 -8.56
C ASP A 35 -11.62 -21.54 -9.57
N CYS A 36 -10.37 -21.63 -10.01
CA CYS A 36 -9.78 -22.79 -10.69
C CYS A 36 -8.26 -22.71 -10.49
N GLY A 37 -7.77 -23.41 -9.51
CA GLY A 37 -6.37 -23.41 -9.13
C GLY A 37 -5.55 -24.52 -9.73
N VAL A 38 -4.24 -24.54 -9.37
CA VAL A 38 -3.33 -25.67 -9.62
C VAL A 38 -2.80 -26.22 -8.30
N ARG A 39 -2.33 -27.46 -8.35
CA ARG A 39 -1.63 -28.15 -7.25
C ARG A 39 -0.27 -28.56 -7.74
N TYR A 40 0.77 -28.33 -6.94
CA TYR A 40 2.15 -28.69 -7.32
C TYR A 40 2.57 -30.10 -6.85
N SER A 41 1.83 -30.67 -5.91
CA SER A 41 2.05 -32.03 -5.37
C SER A 41 0.80 -32.88 -5.57
N GLY A 42 0.98 -34.19 -5.77
CA GLY A 42 -0.11 -35.16 -5.93
C GLY A 42 -0.38 -35.61 -7.39
N PRO A 43 -1.43 -36.43 -7.61
CA PRO A 43 -1.63 -37.16 -8.89
C PRO A 43 -2.13 -36.30 -10.05
N SER A 44 -2.71 -35.12 -9.78
CA SER A 44 -3.23 -34.19 -10.77
C SER A 44 -2.94 -32.75 -10.39
N ALA A 45 -2.38 -32.00 -11.34
CA ALA A 45 -2.13 -30.57 -11.14
C ALA A 45 -3.41 -29.73 -11.24
N LEU A 46 -4.43 -30.18 -11.97
CA LEU A 46 -5.69 -29.48 -12.21
C LEU A 46 -6.84 -30.14 -11.44
N PRO A 47 -7.91 -29.38 -11.11
CA PRO A 47 -9.17 -29.94 -10.65
C PRO A 47 -9.82 -30.83 -11.72
N ASP A 48 -10.80 -31.63 -11.32
CA ASP A 48 -11.61 -32.40 -12.27
C ASP A 48 -12.62 -31.48 -12.98
N LEU A 49 -12.30 -31.09 -14.21
CA LEU A 49 -13.17 -30.23 -15.04
C LEU A 49 -14.17 -31.04 -15.91
N ALA A 50 -14.11 -32.37 -15.91
CA ALA A 50 -14.99 -33.19 -16.74
C ALA A 50 -16.49 -32.93 -16.46
N PRO A 51 -16.96 -32.71 -15.21
CA PRO A 51 -18.36 -32.38 -14.94
C PRO A 51 -18.85 -31.09 -15.59
N LEU A 52 -17.95 -30.18 -16.00
CA LEU A 52 -18.32 -28.91 -16.63
C LEU A 52 -18.61 -29.02 -18.12
N ALA A 53 -18.23 -30.14 -18.79
CA ALA A 53 -18.33 -30.28 -20.24
C ALA A 53 -19.77 -30.21 -20.78
N GLU A 54 -20.76 -30.57 -19.97
CA GLU A 54 -22.19 -30.59 -20.35
C GLU A 54 -23.00 -29.47 -19.70
N ILE A 55 -22.34 -28.54 -18.95
CA ILE A 55 -22.99 -27.49 -18.19
C ILE A 55 -22.64 -26.13 -18.77
N ALA A 56 -23.69 -25.36 -19.16
CA ALA A 56 -23.50 -23.97 -19.52
C ALA A 56 -23.15 -23.14 -18.27
N ILE A 57 -21.93 -22.66 -18.18
CA ILE A 57 -21.44 -21.82 -17.08
C ILE A 57 -21.76 -20.34 -17.38
N ASP A 58 -22.46 -19.68 -16.45
CA ASP A 58 -22.88 -18.29 -16.59
C ASP A 58 -21.78 -17.28 -16.22
N ALA A 59 -20.90 -17.67 -15.28
CA ALA A 59 -19.73 -16.89 -14.93
C ALA A 59 -18.71 -17.71 -14.10
N VAL A 60 -17.45 -17.30 -14.16
CA VAL A 60 -16.38 -17.75 -13.27
C VAL A 60 -16.08 -16.62 -12.29
N LEU A 61 -16.05 -16.93 -11.00
CA LEU A 61 -15.85 -15.98 -9.91
C LEU A 61 -14.51 -16.27 -9.25
N VAL A 62 -13.59 -15.28 -9.22
CA VAL A 62 -12.24 -15.48 -8.65
C VAL A 62 -12.15 -14.79 -7.31
N THR A 63 -11.73 -15.54 -6.29
CA THR A 63 -11.54 -15.03 -4.92
C THR A 63 -10.26 -14.21 -4.82
N HIS A 64 -9.13 -14.74 -5.26
CA HIS A 64 -7.83 -14.08 -5.20
C HIS A 64 -6.81 -14.67 -6.19
N ALA A 65 -5.60 -14.08 -6.23
CA ALA A 65 -4.66 -14.34 -7.30
C ALA A 65 -3.70 -15.51 -7.08
N HIS A 66 -3.62 -16.13 -5.89
CA HIS A 66 -2.70 -17.25 -5.69
C HIS A 66 -2.96 -18.41 -6.67
N MET A 67 -1.90 -19.09 -7.08
CA MET A 67 -1.95 -20.08 -8.15
C MET A 67 -2.84 -21.30 -7.82
N ASP A 68 -2.98 -21.65 -6.56
CA ASP A 68 -3.87 -22.69 -6.05
C ASP A 68 -5.36 -22.32 -6.12
N HIS A 69 -5.69 -21.05 -6.51
CA HIS A 69 -7.03 -20.54 -6.80
C HIS A 69 -7.20 -20.05 -8.24
N SER A 70 -6.12 -19.63 -8.91
CA SER A 70 -6.19 -19.01 -10.24
C SER A 70 -5.39 -19.72 -11.33
N GLY A 71 -4.47 -20.61 -10.97
CA GLY A 71 -3.51 -21.18 -11.91
C GLY A 71 -4.11 -22.07 -12.99
N GLY A 72 -5.29 -22.64 -12.79
CA GLY A 72 -6.04 -23.45 -13.76
C GLY A 72 -7.02 -22.65 -14.63
N LEU A 73 -7.20 -21.35 -14.36
CA LEU A 73 -8.15 -20.49 -15.09
C LEU A 73 -7.96 -20.51 -16.62
N PRO A 74 -6.72 -20.57 -17.18
CA PRO A 74 -6.56 -20.66 -18.65
C PRO A 74 -7.23 -21.88 -19.25
N VAL A 75 -7.15 -23.04 -18.57
CA VAL A 75 -7.80 -24.28 -19.01
C VAL A 75 -9.31 -24.20 -18.83
N LEU A 76 -9.77 -23.69 -17.68
CA LEU A 76 -11.19 -23.50 -17.38
C LEU A 76 -11.84 -22.55 -18.38
N SER A 77 -11.20 -21.42 -18.71
CA SER A 77 -11.71 -20.44 -19.66
C SER A 77 -11.93 -21.03 -21.05
N GLU A 78 -11.12 -21.99 -21.45
CA GLU A 78 -11.34 -22.74 -22.71
C GLU A 78 -12.50 -23.73 -22.57
N ALA A 79 -12.62 -24.43 -21.45
CA ALA A 79 -13.74 -25.36 -21.20
C ALA A 79 -15.08 -24.62 -21.08
N CYS A 80 -15.09 -23.40 -20.54
CA CYS A 80 -16.29 -22.57 -20.31
C CYS A 80 -16.33 -21.38 -21.28
N ARG A 81 -16.16 -21.63 -22.59
CA ARG A 81 -16.08 -20.57 -23.60
C ARG A 81 -17.27 -19.62 -23.56
N GLY A 82 -16.96 -18.32 -23.46
CA GLY A 82 -17.95 -17.24 -23.44
C GLY A 82 -18.44 -16.86 -22.04
N ALA A 83 -18.11 -17.61 -21.01
CA ALA A 83 -18.40 -17.22 -19.65
C ALA A 83 -17.44 -16.08 -19.20
N PRO A 84 -17.96 -14.95 -18.67
CA PRO A 84 -17.10 -13.91 -18.12
C PRO A 84 -16.37 -14.39 -16.87
N VAL A 85 -15.13 -13.96 -16.68
CA VAL A 85 -14.34 -14.23 -15.50
C VAL A 85 -14.31 -12.97 -14.62
N LEU A 86 -14.95 -13.00 -13.47
CA LEU A 86 -15.14 -11.83 -12.62
C LEU A 86 -14.12 -11.85 -11.46
N ALA A 87 -13.34 -10.77 -11.34
CA ALA A 87 -12.35 -10.62 -10.28
C ALA A 87 -12.18 -9.15 -9.92
N THR A 88 -11.58 -8.87 -8.76
CA THR A 88 -11.19 -7.49 -8.43
C THR A 88 -10.06 -7.02 -9.34
N PRO A 89 -9.97 -5.71 -9.68
CA PRO A 89 -8.91 -5.20 -10.54
C PRO A 89 -7.49 -5.60 -10.11
N PRO A 90 -7.10 -5.54 -8.81
CA PRO A 90 -5.77 -5.99 -8.42
C PRO A 90 -5.57 -7.50 -8.57
N THR A 91 -6.62 -8.31 -8.36
CA THR A 91 -6.54 -9.77 -8.62
C THR A 91 -6.24 -10.04 -10.09
N ILE A 92 -6.87 -9.32 -11.02
CA ILE A 92 -6.62 -9.45 -12.47
C ILE A 92 -5.17 -9.13 -12.80
N ASP A 93 -4.64 -7.99 -12.34
CA ASP A 93 -3.26 -7.58 -12.58
C ASP A 93 -2.25 -8.60 -12.01
N LEU A 94 -2.52 -9.14 -10.83
CA LEU A 94 -1.67 -10.16 -10.20
C LEU A 94 -1.71 -11.49 -10.93
N VAL A 95 -2.90 -11.97 -11.32
CA VAL A 95 -3.07 -13.20 -12.11
C VAL A 95 -2.30 -13.10 -13.43
N ALA A 96 -2.35 -11.97 -14.12
CA ALA A 96 -1.61 -11.76 -15.36
C ALA A 96 -0.08 -11.95 -15.14
N ILE A 97 0.49 -11.40 -14.07
CA ILE A 97 1.91 -11.56 -13.74
C ILE A 97 2.24 -13.03 -13.43
N LEU A 98 1.42 -13.68 -12.61
CA LEU A 98 1.66 -15.05 -12.17
C LEU A 98 1.57 -16.05 -13.33
N LEU A 99 0.59 -15.90 -14.22
CA LEU A 99 0.43 -16.77 -15.38
C LEU A 99 1.54 -16.57 -16.41
N GLN A 100 2.01 -15.34 -16.62
CA GLN A 100 3.17 -15.08 -17.48
C GLN A 100 4.45 -15.72 -16.94
N ASP A 101 4.66 -15.68 -15.62
CA ASP A 101 5.79 -16.35 -15.00
C ASP A 101 5.67 -17.87 -15.08
N ALA A 102 4.47 -18.42 -14.86
CA ALA A 102 4.20 -19.85 -15.00
C ALA A 102 4.45 -20.34 -16.45
N LEU A 103 4.02 -19.59 -17.47
CA LEU A 103 4.34 -19.88 -18.87
C LEU A 103 5.86 -19.91 -19.12
N ARG A 104 6.59 -18.95 -18.56
CA ARG A 104 8.05 -18.91 -18.68
C ARG A 104 8.70 -20.14 -18.05
N LEU A 105 8.23 -20.55 -16.87
CA LEU A 105 8.75 -21.75 -16.20
C LEU A 105 8.41 -23.04 -16.95
N MET A 106 7.17 -23.18 -17.44
CA MET A 106 6.72 -24.37 -18.21
C MET A 106 7.44 -24.49 -19.56
N ASN A 107 7.84 -23.38 -20.17
CA ASN A 107 8.57 -23.35 -21.46
C ASN A 107 10.10 -23.30 -21.28
N GLY A 108 10.60 -23.21 -20.05
CA GLY A 108 12.03 -23.13 -19.75
C GLY A 108 12.77 -24.47 -19.88
N PRO A 109 14.12 -24.43 -19.91
CA PRO A 109 14.95 -25.65 -20.01
C PRO A 109 14.87 -26.53 -18.76
N GLU A 110 14.47 -25.98 -17.63
CA GLU A 110 14.33 -26.66 -16.32
C GLU A 110 12.87 -27.07 -16.05
N ARG A 111 12.08 -27.34 -17.08
CA ARG A 111 10.67 -27.71 -16.92
C ARG A 111 10.50 -28.99 -16.11
N GLU A 112 9.58 -28.96 -15.15
CA GLU A 112 9.24 -30.11 -14.29
C GLU A 112 8.25 -31.07 -14.96
N THR A 113 7.55 -30.63 -16.03
CA THR A 113 6.55 -31.41 -16.74
C THR A 113 6.91 -31.57 -18.21
N GLU A 114 6.59 -32.74 -18.80
CA GLU A 114 6.83 -33.01 -20.24
C GLU A 114 5.99 -32.11 -21.15
N LEU A 115 4.76 -31.75 -20.71
CA LEU A 115 3.85 -30.87 -21.44
C LEU A 115 3.40 -29.70 -20.54
N PRO A 116 3.34 -28.47 -21.09
CA PRO A 116 2.79 -27.34 -20.36
C PRO A 116 1.29 -27.54 -20.09
N LEU A 117 0.80 -27.12 -18.93
CA LEU A 117 -0.62 -27.21 -18.55
C LEU A 117 -1.53 -26.39 -19.48
N TYR A 118 -1.02 -25.30 -20.02
CA TYR A 118 -1.72 -24.37 -20.91
C TYR A 118 -0.76 -23.60 -21.80
N SER A 119 -1.28 -23.08 -22.91
CA SER A 119 -0.53 -22.30 -23.88
C SER A 119 -0.65 -20.78 -23.62
N GLU A 120 0.23 -20.01 -24.23
CA GLU A 120 0.18 -18.53 -24.21
C GLU A 120 -1.17 -18.02 -24.75
N ARG A 121 -1.71 -18.62 -25.82
CA ARG A 121 -3.02 -18.30 -26.38
C ARG A 121 -4.15 -18.45 -25.35
N GLN A 122 -4.14 -19.49 -24.54
CA GLN A 122 -5.16 -19.70 -23.48
C GLN A 122 -5.06 -18.63 -22.41
N VAL A 123 -3.83 -18.21 -22.04
CA VAL A 123 -3.62 -17.10 -21.11
C VAL A 123 -4.14 -15.77 -21.70
N GLU A 124 -3.85 -15.46 -22.95
CA GLU A 124 -4.36 -14.26 -23.62
C GLU A 124 -5.90 -14.25 -23.70
N GLN A 125 -6.51 -15.37 -24.01
CA GLN A 125 -7.97 -15.53 -24.04
C GLN A 125 -8.60 -15.30 -22.67
N LEU A 126 -8.03 -15.88 -21.62
CA LEU A 126 -8.45 -15.65 -20.24
C LEU A 126 -8.34 -14.17 -19.87
N LEU A 127 -7.18 -13.53 -20.14
CA LEU A 127 -6.99 -12.11 -19.81
C LEU A 127 -8.00 -11.20 -20.51
N ALA A 128 -8.43 -11.55 -21.73
CA ALA A 128 -9.48 -10.84 -22.45
C ALA A 128 -10.90 -11.12 -21.90
N ALA A 129 -11.13 -12.25 -21.20
CA ALA A 129 -12.40 -12.61 -20.59
C ALA A 129 -12.64 -12.01 -19.22
N PHE A 130 -11.63 -11.39 -18.60
CA PHE A 130 -11.79 -10.78 -17.29
C PHE A 130 -12.71 -9.56 -17.30
N VAL A 131 -13.62 -9.55 -16.35
CA VAL A 131 -14.52 -8.41 -16.04
C VAL A 131 -14.21 -7.91 -14.63
N PRO A 132 -13.74 -6.66 -14.50
CA PRO A 132 -13.38 -6.12 -13.18
C PRO A 132 -14.61 -5.81 -12.34
N VAL A 133 -14.56 -6.23 -11.05
CA VAL A 133 -15.62 -6.02 -10.07
C VAL A 133 -15.09 -5.31 -8.83
N LYS A 134 -15.91 -4.46 -8.19
CA LYS A 134 -15.52 -3.72 -6.98
C LYS A 134 -16.06 -4.40 -5.72
N TYR A 135 -15.36 -4.21 -4.61
CA TYR A 135 -15.88 -4.63 -3.31
C TYR A 135 -17.25 -4.00 -3.02
N HIS A 136 -18.12 -4.77 -2.38
CA HIS A 136 -19.46 -4.41 -1.94
C HIS A 136 -20.47 -4.10 -3.07
N GLN A 137 -20.04 -4.05 -4.34
CA GLN A 137 -20.93 -3.81 -5.47
C GLN A 137 -21.71 -5.11 -5.80
N PRO A 138 -23.04 -5.11 -5.74
CA PRO A 138 -23.83 -6.26 -6.15
C PRO A 138 -23.84 -6.39 -7.68
N ILE A 139 -23.64 -7.60 -8.17
CA ILE A 139 -23.79 -7.96 -9.58
C ILE A 139 -24.85 -9.04 -9.66
N ARG A 140 -25.79 -8.92 -10.58
CA ARG A 140 -26.82 -9.92 -10.79
C ARG A 140 -26.47 -10.79 -11.99
N ILE A 141 -26.44 -12.10 -11.75
CA ILE A 141 -26.24 -13.12 -12.76
C ILE A 141 -27.50 -13.99 -12.70
N LYS A 142 -28.40 -13.84 -13.67
CA LYS A 142 -29.74 -14.47 -13.67
C LYS A 142 -30.43 -14.28 -12.29
N ASP A 143 -30.66 -15.38 -11.57
CA ASP A 143 -31.36 -15.37 -10.29
C ASP A 143 -30.47 -15.12 -9.07
N VAL A 144 -29.17 -15.10 -9.24
CA VAL A 144 -28.19 -14.96 -8.16
C VAL A 144 -27.61 -13.54 -8.10
N GLU A 145 -27.67 -12.91 -6.92
CA GLU A 145 -26.89 -11.69 -6.61
C GLU A 145 -25.52 -12.09 -6.04
N VAL A 146 -24.46 -11.61 -6.67
CA VAL A 146 -23.06 -11.88 -6.27
C VAL A 146 -22.41 -10.61 -5.75
N ARG A 147 -21.67 -10.72 -4.62
CA ARG A 147 -20.88 -9.61 -4.06
C ARG A 147 -19.48 -10.09 -3.68
N TRP A 148 -18.49 -9.28 -4.01
CA TRP A 148 -17.11 -9.45 -3.53
C TRP A 148 -16.93 -8.62 -2.26
N LEU A 149 -16.53 -9.29 -1.16
CA LEU A 149 -16.25 -8.66 0.13
C LEU A 149 -14.76 -8.79 0.44
N PRO A 150 -14.10 -7.81 1.08
CA PRO A 150 -12.68 -7.94 1.42
C PRO A 150 -12.39 -9.20 2.22
N ALA A 151 -11.33 -9.93 1.88
CA ALA A 151 -10.86 -11.12 2.61
C ALA A 151 -9.61 -10.86 3.45
N SER A 152 -8.92 -9.75 3.27
CA SER A 152 -7.73 -9.33 4.03
C SER A 152 -6.54 -10.31 3.97
N HIS A 153 -6.51 -11.17 2.95
CA HIS A 153 -5.47 -12.16 2.73
C HIS A 153 -4.28 -11.56 1.96
N ILE A 154 -4.50 -11.21 0.71
CA ILE A 154 -3.56 -10.48 -0.15
C ILE A 154 -4.28 -9.33 -0.85
N LEU A 155 -3.53 -8.51 -1.61
CA LEU A 155 -4.09 -7.42 -2.40
C LEU A 155 -5.20 -7.93 -3.34
N GLY A 156 -6.38 -7.36 -3.26
CA GLY A 156 -7.53 -7.72 -4.09
C GLY A 156 -8.29 -8.96 -3.67
N ALA A 157 -7.82 -9.72 -2.67
CA ALA A 157 -8.49 -10.93 -2.19
C ALA A 157 -9.89 -10.64 -1.66
N ALA A 158 -10.84 -11.48 -2.05
CA ALA A 158 -12.25 -11.32 -1.74
C ALA A 158 -12.92 -12.63 -1.31
N MET A 159 -13.81 -12.51 -0.33
CA MET A 159 -14.88 -13.48 -0.09
C MET A 159 -15.98 -13.27 -1.14
N ILE A 160 -16.67 -14.33 -1.54
CA ILE A 160 -17.77 -14.25 -2.51
C ILE A 160 -19.07 -14.61 -1.81
N LEU A 161 -19.97 -13.63 -1.73
CA LEU A 161 -21.30 -13.79 -1.16
C LEU A 161 -22.32 -13.96 -2.28
N LEU A 162 -23.01 -15.10 -2.31
CA LEU A 162 -24.09 -15.41 -3.24
C LEU A 162 -25.42 -15.33 -2.51
N LYS A 163 -26.35 -14.49 -2.99
CA LYS A 163 -27.74 -14.51 -2.56
C LYS A 163 -28.57 -15.19 -3.64
N THR A 164 -29.08 -16.37 -3.32
CA THR A 164 -29.87 -17.21 -4.22
C THR A 164 -31.33 -17.27 -3.76
N PRO A 165 -32.26 -17.75 -4.58
CA PRO A 165 -33.63 -18.01 -4.15
C PRO A 165 -33.75 -19.05 -3.01
N ALA A 166 -32.74 -19.95 -2.87
CA ALA A 166 -32.72 -21.03 -1.90
C ALA A 166 -31.87 -20.74 -0.64
N GLY A 167 -31.31 -19.54 -0.50
CA GLY A 167 -30.51 -19.14 0.66
C GLY A 167 -29.25 -18.38 0.28
N THR A 168 -28.48 -18.01 1.29
CA THR A 168 -27.25 -17.22 1.15
C THR A 168 -26.01 -18.12 1.34
N VAL A 169 -25.09 -18.09 0.37
CA VAL A 169 -23.85 -18.85 0.40
C VAL A 169 -22.66 -17.89 0.49
N LEU A 170 -21.74 -18.13 1.41
CA LEU A 170 -20.48 -17.42 1.50
C LEU A 170 -19.31 -18.38 1.20
N PHE A 171 -18.52 -18.03 0.20
CA PHE A 171 -17.18 -18.59 -0.01
C PHE A 171 -16.18 -17.63 0.64
N THR A 172 -15.40 -18.12 1.60
CA THR A 172 -14.40 -17.27 2.25
C THR A 172 -13.20 -17.01 1.34
N GLY A 173 -12.90 -17.91 0.39
CA GLY A 173 -11.55 -18.01 -0.14
C GLY A 173 -10.56 -18.09 1.00
N ASP A 174 -9.32 -17.69 0.77
CA ASP A 174 -8.34 -17.50 1.83
C ASP A 174 -8.55 -16.16 2.51
N TYR A 175 -8.52 -16.12 3.84
CA TYR A 175 -8.79 -14.90 4.56
C TYR A 175 -7.98 -14.73 5.84
N SER A 176 -7.83 -13.47 6.25
CA SER A 176 -7.19 -13.09 7.52
C SER A 176 -8.04 -12.11 8.28
N ILE A 177 -8.06 -12.21 9.61
CA ILE A 177 -8.74 -11.25 10.48
C ILE A 177 -7.76 -10.19 10.97
N SER A 178 -6.50 -10.57 11.14
CA SER A 178 -5.45 -9.70 11.65
C SER A 178 -5.08 -8.59 10.66
N ALA A 179 -4.83 -7.39 11.18
CA ALA A 179 -4.31 -6.30 10.38
C ALA A 179 -2.93 -6.65 9.80
N GLN A 180 -2.78 -6.41 8.52
CA GLN A 180 -1.50 -6.51 7.82
C GLN A 180 -0.99 -5.11 7.47
N ARG A 181 0.31 -4.98 7.19
CA ARG A 181 0.87 -3.71 6.73
C ARG A 181 0.42 -3.35 5.32
N THR A 182 0.14 -4.36 4.50
CA THR A 182 -0.26 -4.21 3.10
C THR A 182 -1.75 -4.04 2.91
N VAL A 183 -2.58 -4.83 3.59
CA VAL A 183 -4.03 -4.83 3.43
C VAL A 183 -4.73 -4.55 4.77
N PRO A 184 -5.95 -3.96 4.75
CA PRO A 184 -6.68 -3.66 5.98
C PRO A 184 -7.13 -4.95 6.70
N ALA A 185 -7.36 -4.87 8.02
CA ALA A 185 -7.97 -5.95 8.78
C ALA A 185 -9.40 -6.22 8.31
N LEU A 186 -9.81 -7.48 8.39
CA LEU A 186 -11.19 -7.86 8.18
C LEU A 186 -12.05 -7.42 9.38
N GLY A 187 -13.14 -6.70 9.10
CA GLY A 187 -14.13 -6.34 10.10
C GLY A 187 -15.01 -7.55 10.49
N ARG A 188 -15.76 -7.41 11.60
CA ARG A 188 -16.81 -8.37 11.93
C ARG A 188 -17.87 -8.33 10.81
N PRO A 189 -18.39 -9.49 10.35
CA PRO A 189 -19.44 -9.51 9.34
C PRO A 189 -20.72 -8.86 9.88
N ASP A 190 -21.37 -8.06 9.04
CA ASP A 190 -22.65 -7.37 9.30
C ASP A 190 -23.82 -8.05 8.56
N PHE A 191 -23.60 -9.28 8.13
CA PHE A 191 -24.57 -10.11 7.41
C PHE A 191 -24.55 -11.54 7.94
N GLN A 192 -25.61 -12.30 7.65
CA GLN A 192 -25.72 -13.72 7.93
C GLN A 192 -25.57 -14.53 6.65
N ALA A 193 -25.01 -15.74 6.74
CA ALA A 193 -24.94 -16.69 5.64
C ALA A 193 -25.56 -18.02 6.06
N ASP A 194 -26.40 -18.62 5.20
CA ASP A 194 -27.01 -19.94 5.49
C ASP A 194 -25.98 -21.06 5.32
N LEU A 195 -25.18 -20.99 4.26
CA LEU A 195 -24.08 -21.90 3.96
C LEU A 195 -22.77 -21.12 3.95
N VAL A 196 -21.80 -21.57 4.73
CA VAL A 196 -20.44 -21.02 4.73
C VAL A 196 -19.49 -22.11 4.23
N ILE A 197 -18.79 -21.85 3.13
CA ILE A 197 -17.70 -22.67 2.58
C ILE A 197 -16.40 -22.00 2.95
N SER A 198 -15.66 -22.57 3.92
CA SER A 198 -14.51 -21.93 4.56
C SER A 198 -13.24 -22.71 4.36
N GLU A 199 -12.12 -21.97 4.09
CA GLU A 199 -10.79 -22.54 4.26
C GLU A 199 -10.55 -23.05 5.68
N ALA A 200 -9.62 -23.99 5.82
CA ALA A 200 -9.19 -24.52 7.11
C ALA A 200 -7.67 -24.70 7.20
N THR A 201 -6.89 -23.89 6.50
CA THR A 201 -5.42 -23.99 6.37
C THR A 201 -4.72 -24.10 7.73
N TYR A 202 -5.13 -23.29 8.70
CA TYR A 202 -4.61 -23.32 10.07
C TYR A 202 -5.68 -23.69 11.11
N GLY A 203 -6.63 -24.55 10.74
CA GLY A 203 -7.73 -24.97 11.60
C GLY A 203 -7.32 -25.71 12.88
N GLU A 204 -6.09 -26.20 12.99
CA GLU A 204 -5.55 -26.87 14.18
C GLU A 204 -4.61 -25.99 15.03
N ARG A 205 -4.20 -24.80 14.52
CA ARG A 205 -3.13 -24.00 15.12
C ARG A 205 -3.63 -22.63 15.57
N LEU A 206 -2.91 -22.06 16.53
CA LEU A 206 -3.00 -20.66 16.90
C LEU A 206 -1.75 -19.94 16.38
N HIS A 207 -1.92 -18.73 15.92
CA HIS A 207 -0.79 -17.88 15.54
C HIS A 207 -0.15 -17.22 16.74
N GLU A 208 1.16 -17.07 16.68
CA GLU A 208 1.90 -16.15 17.53
C GLU A 208 1.38 -14.71 17.33
N ASP A 209 1.43 -13.89 18.36
CA ASP A 209 1.16 -12.47 18.20
C ASP A 209 2.03 -11.89 17.09
N ARG A 210 1.39 -11.21 16.12
CA ARG A 210 2.08 -10.74 14.91
C ARG A 210 3.22 -9.76 15.23
N LYS A 211 3.02 -8.88 16.23
CA LYS A 211 4.04 -7.93 16.63
C LYS A 211 5.24 -8.64 17.26
N ALA A 212 5.00 -9.64 18.09
CA ALA A 212 6.05 -10.48 18.67
C ALA A 212 6.83 -11.24 17.58
N ALA A 213 6.14 -11.79 16.57
CA ALA A 213 6.77 -12.44 15.42
C ALA A 213 7.66 -11.48 14.60
N GLU A 214 7.18 -10.25 14.35
CA GLU A 214 7.96 -9.19 13.67
C GLU A 214 9.21 -8.80 14.49
N GLU A 215 9.07 -8.57 15.79
CA GLU A 215 10.17 -8.23 16.69
C GLU A 215 11.21 -9.36 16.76
N ARG A 216 10.77 -10.61 16.82
CA ARG A 216 11.66 -11.78 16.83
C ARG A 216 12.42 -11.91 15.51
N LEU A 217 11.76 -11.73 14.36
CA LEU A 217 12.42 -11.70 13.05
C LEU A 217 13.49 -10.60 12.99
N LEU A 218 13.15 -9.37 13.38
CA LEU A 218 14.08 -8.24 13.35
C LEU A 218 15.24 -8.42 14.32
N SER A 219 15.02 -9.04 15.48
CA SER A 219 16.10 -9.36 16.42
C SER A 219 17.12 -10.31 15.80
N GLN A 220 16.65 -11.39 15.17
CA GLN A 220 17.52 -12.36 14.53
C GLN A 220 18.23 -11.77 13.29
N VAL A 221 17.56 -10.95 12.50
CA VAL A 221 18.18 -10.21 11.38
C VAL A 221 19.33 -9.33 11.91
N ARG A 222 19.14 -8.58 13.00
CA ARG A 222 20.18 -7.75 13.60
C ARG A 222 21.39 -8.56 14.05
N GLU A 223 21.18 -9.70 14.69
CA GLU A 223 22.26 -10.59 15.14
C GLU A 223 23.13 -11.05 13.96
N VAL A 224 22.51 -11.46 12.85
CA VAL A 224 23.23 -11.88 11.65
C VAL A 224 23.98 -10.71 11.00
N VAL A 225 23.34 -9.57 10.85
CA VAL A 225 23.94 -8.34 10.30
C VAL A 225 25.12 -7.87 11.17
N ALA A 226 24.99 -7.91 12.50
CA ALA A 226 26.04 -7.48 13.43
C ALA A 226 27.31 -8.35 13.35
N ARG A 227 27.16 -9.65 13.03
CA ARG A 227 28.32 -10.53 12.79
C ARG A 227 28.88 -10.46 11.36
N GLY A 228 28.37 -9.53 10.52
CA GLY A 228 28.79 -9.36 9.14
C GLY A 228 28.17 -10.36 8.16
N GLY A 229 27.14 -11.11 8.58
CA GLY A 229 26.48 -12.14 7.75
C GLY A 229 25.40 -11.57 6.81
N ARG A 230 24.91 -12.42 5.93
CA ARG A 230 23.80 -12.16 5.02
C ARG A 230 22.55 -12.91 5.49
N VAL A 231 21.38 -12.29 5.28
CA VAL A 231 20.09 -12.90 5.60
C VAL A 231 19.30 -13.11 4.31
N LEU A 232 18.95 -14.35 3.98
CA LEU A 232 17.96 -14.65 2.97
C LEU A 232 16.59 -14.83 3.63
N ILE A 233 15.60 -14.08 3.14
CA ILE A 233 14.19 -14.20 3.51
C ILE A 233 13.43 -14.65 2.26
N PRO A 234 13.27 -15.97 2.08
CA PRO A 234 12.44 -16.50 1.03
C PRO A 234 10.99 -16.12 1.27
N ALA A 235 10.33 -15.55 0.27
CA ALA A 235 8.96 -15.05 0.42
C ALA A 235 8.14 -15.30 -0.83
N PHE A 236 6.85 -15.62 -0.65
CA PHE A 236 5.90 -15.64 -1.76
C PHE A 236 5.88 -14.27 -2.42
N ALA A 237 5.89 -14.24 -3.75
CA ALA A 237 5.99 -13.02 -4.52
C ALA A 237 4.79 -12.08 -4.28
N VAL A 238 3.61 -12.64 -4.02
CA VAL A 238 2.37 -11.90 -3.73
C VAL A 238 2.05 -12.00 -2.24
N GLY A 239 1.91 -10.86 -1.60
CA GLY A 239 1.52 -10.68 -0.20
C GLY A 239 2.70 -10.71 0.77
N ARG A 240 3.37 -11.85 0.93
CA ARG A 240 4.40 -12.05 1.95
C ARG A 240 5.63 -11.19 1.75
N ALA A 241 6.16 -11.11 0.53
CA ALA A 241 7.34 -10.29 0.24
C ALA A 241 7.08 -8.81 0.55
N GLN A 242 5.89 -8.29 0.21
CA GLN A 242 5.52 -6.90 0.47
C GLN A 242 5.41 -6.61 1.97
N GLU A 243 4.87 -7.56 2.76
CA GLU A 243 4.84 -7.45 4.23
C GLU A 243 6.26 -7.36 4.81
N VAL A 244 7.15 -8.27 4.41
CA VAL A 244 8.56 -8.29 4.86
C VAL A 244 9.27 -6.99 4.49
N LEU A 245 9.08 -6.49 3.26
CA LEU A 245 9.69 -5.23 2.83
C LEU A 245 9.23 -4.04 3.67
N LEU A 246 7.94 -3.95 4.01
CA LEU A 246 7.41 -2.88 4.86
C LEU A 246 7.91 -3.02 6.32
N ILE A 247 8.10 -4.23 6.84
CA ILE A 247 8.69 -4.47 8.15
C ILE A 247 10.15 -3.97 8.17
N LEU A 248 10.97 -4.37 7.20
CA LEU A 248 12.37 -3.96 7.09
C LEU A 248 12.50 -2.46 6.89
N LYS A 249 11.72 -1.88 5.96
CA LYS A 249 11.68 -0.44 5.71
C LYS A 249 11.35 0.35 6.98
N HIS A 250 10.32 -0.08 7.71
CA HIS A 250 9.95 0.57 8.96
C HIS A 250 11.06 0.46 10.01
N ALA A 251 11.68 -0.71 10.14
CA ALA A 251 12.75 -0.95 11.09
C ALA A 251 14.02 -0.13 10.80
N GLN A 252 14.40 0.06 9.55
CA GLN A 252 15.52 0.95 9.18
C GLN A 252 15.18 2.42 9.45
N ARG A 253 13.97 2.87 9.08
CA ARG A 253 13.54 4.27 9.29
C ARG A 253 13.49 4.69 10.76
N ASN A 254 13.14 3.79 11.66
CA ASN A 254 13.07 4.08 13.11
C ASN A 254 14.34 3.68 13.87
N GLY A 255 15.40 3.26 13.17
CA GLY A 255 16.70 2.91 13.75
C GLY A 255 16.73 1.58 14.53
N THR A 256 15.66 0.75 14.47
CA THR A 256 15.65 -0.57 15.13
C THR A 256 16.41 -1.62 14.32
N LEU A 257 16.66 -1.38 13.04
CA LEU A 257 17.55 -2.15 12.18
C LEU A 257 18.60 -1.19 11.57
N PRO A 258 19.89 -1.53 11.54
CA PRO A 258 20.92 -0.74 10.86
C PRO A 258 20.58 -0.53 9.36
N GLU A 259 21.04 0.56 8.80
CA GLU A 259 20.93 0.84 7.35
C GLU A 259 21.91 -0.06 6.57
N VAL A 260 21.50 -1.31 6.35
CA VAL A 260 22.22 -2.27 5.51
C VAL A 260 21.47 -2.47 4.18
N PRO A 261 22.17 -2.82 3.09
CA PRO A 261 21.52 -3.10 1.81
C PRO A 261 20.48 -4.21 1.92
N VAL A 262 19.29 -3.98 1.37
CA VAL A 262 18.23 -4.96 1.20
C VAL A 262 17.99 -5.13 -0.29
N PHE A 263 18.17 -6.34 -0.79
CA PHE A 263 18.01 -6.68 -2.20
C PHE A 263 16.70 -7.42 -2.44
N VAL A 264 15.95 -7.00 -3.45
CA VAL A 264 14.63 -7.56 -3.79
C VAL A 264 14.70 -8.22 -5.15
N ASP A 265 14.56 -9.54 -5.21
CA ASP A 265 14.73 -10.30 -6.45
C ASP A 265 13.48 -11.13 -6.83
N GLY A 266 13.34 -11.42 -8.12
CA GLY A 266 12.25 -12.19 -8.71
C GLY A 266 10.99 -11.38 -9.00
N MET A 267 9.85 -12.07 -9.06
CA MET A 267 8.53 -11.48 -9.33
C MET A 267 8.10 -10.41 -8.31
N VAL A 268 8.69 -10.39 -7.14
CA VAL A 268 8.38 -9.42 -6.07
C VAL A 268 8.33 -7.99 -6.60
N ARG A 269 9.22 -7.64 -7.54
CA ARG A 269 9.28 -6.30 -8.16
C ARG A 269 8.01 -5.94 -8.93
N ALA A 270 7.56 -6.84 -9.81
CA ALA A 270 6.36 -6.63 -10.60
C ALA A 270 5.12 -6.51 -9.69
N VAL A 271 5.04 -7.38 -8.67
CA VAL A 271 3.95 -7.36 -7.69
C VAL A 271 3.94 -6.06 -6.87
N CYS A 272 5.09 -5.55 -6.42
CA CYS A 272 5.18 -4.24 -5.73
C CYS A 272 4.61 -3.10 -6.59
N SER A 273 4.81 -3.14 -7.91
CA SER A 273 4.23 -2.16 -8.84
C SER A 273 2.70 -2.23 -8.88
N VAL A 274 2.11 -3.43 -8.81
CA VAL A 274 0.65 -3.60 -8.76
C VAL A 274 0.06 -3.00 -7.47
N TYR A 275 0.71 -3.22 -6.33
CA TYR A 275 0.29 -2.59 -5.06
C TYR A 275 0.24 -1.06 -5.18
N GLY A 276 1.19 -0.44 -5.88
CA GLY A 276 1.24 1.00 -6.12
C GLY A 276 0.08 1.54 -6.97
N LYS A 277 -0.54 0.71 -7.83
CA LYS A 277 -1.64 1.10 -8.71
C LYS A 277 -3.02 1.05 -8.03
N HIS A 278 -3.18 0.30 -6.95
CA HIS A 278 -4.48 -0.03 -6.37
C HIS A 278 -4.67 0.49 -4.95
N GLU A 279 -4.55 1.82 -4.76
CA GLU A 279 -4.68 2.48 -3.44
C GLU A 279 -5.96 2.13 -2.67
N ALA A 280 -7.08 1.89 -3.38
CA ALA A 280 -8.36 1.58 -2.76
C ALA A 280 -8.40 0.21 -2.05
N TYR A 281 -7.43 -0.67 -2.33
CA TYR A 281 -7.38 -2.05 -1.83
C TYR A 281 -6.29 -2.28 -0.79
N VAL A 282 -5.46 -1.28 -0.51
CA VAL A 282 -4.35 -1.40 0.45
C VAL A 282 -4.68 -0.74 1.80
N SER A 283 -3.87 -1.04 2.81
CA SER A 283 -4.01 -0.44 4.13
C SER A 283 -3.83 1.08 4.09
N ARG A 284 -4.44 1.81 5.04
CA ARG A 284 -4.28 3.26 5.16
C ARG A 284 -2.81 3.69 5.29
N HIS A 285 -2.00 2.87 5.97
CA HIS A 285 -0.57 3.12 6.11
C HIS A 285 0.13 3.06 4.74
N LEU A 286 -0.14 2.02 3.95
CA LEU A 286 0.48 1.86 2.64
C LEU A 286 -0.01 2.92 1.64
N VAL A 287 -1.28 3.36 1.71
CA VAL A 287 -1.77 4.53 0.93
C VAL A 287 -0.89 5.75 1.17
N HIS A 288 -0.55 6.02 2.44
CA HIS A 288 0.36 7.13 2.79
C HIS A 288 1.75 6.98 2.16
N GLU A 289 2.32 5.77 2.18
CA GLU A 289 3.63 5.52 1.58
C GLU A 289 3.59 5.66 0.05
N ILE A 290 2.54 5.16 -0.63
CA ILE A 290 2.34 5.27 -2.09
C ILE A 290 2.24 6.74 -2.51
N ARG A 291 1.47 7.55 -1.78
CA ARG A 291 1.31 8.98 -2.09
C ARG A 291 2.58 9.82 -1.86
N ARG A 292 3.47 9.35 -0.98
CA ARG A 292 4.77 10.00 -0.73
C ARG A 292 5.82 9.64 -1.77
N SER A 293 5.75 8.45 -2.34
CA SER A 293 6.71 7.94 -3.32
C SER A 293 6.06 6.93 -4.25
N PRO A 294 6.24 7.07 -5.58
CA PRO A 294 5.80 6.05 -6.53
C PRO A 294 6.47 4.68 -6.31
N HIS A 295 7.51 4.64 -5.47
CA HIS A 295 8.26 3.45 -5.11
C HIS A 295 8.07 3.14 -3.61
N ALA A 296 6.81 2.94 -3.18
CA ALA A 296 6.44 2.77 -1.77
C ALA A 296 7.25 1.69 -1.01
N PHE A 297 7.72 0.65 -1.70
CA PHE A 297 8.48 -0.47 -1.12
C PHE A 297 10.01 -0.27 -1.13
N TYR A 298 10.52 0.70 -1.88
CA TYR A 298 11.95 0.90 -2.09
C TYR A 298 12.47 2.15 -1.37
N THR A 299 13.76 2.14 -1.07
CA THR A 299 14.53 3.26 -0.50
C THR A 299 15.93 3.23 -1.08
N ASP A 300 16.81 4.11 -0.65
CA ASP A 300 18.22 4.06 -1.05
C ASP A 300 18.91 2.76 -0.61
N THR A 301 18.47 2.17 0.51
CA THR A 301 18.99 0.90 1.03
C THR A 301 18.19 -0.32 0.56
N ILE A 302 16.91 -0.19 0.19
CA ILE A 302 16.06 -1.29 -0.30
C ILE A 302 15.98 -1.19 -1.82
N GLN A 303 16.70 -2.04 -2.54
CA GLN A 303 16.90 -1.93 -3.98
C GLN A 303 16.46 -3.18 -4.74
N PRO A 304 15.83 -3.02 -5.92
CA PRO A 304 15.49 -4.15 -6.77
C PRO A 304 16.73 -4.70 -7.50
N VAL A 305 16.84 -6.02 -7.59
CA VAL A 305 17.78 -6.72 -8.47
C VAL A 305 17.16 -6.75 -9.86
N THR A 306 17.75 -6.04 -10.82
CA THR A 306 17.15 -5.84 -12.14
C THR A 306 17.59 -6.87 -13.19
N ARG A 307 18.78 -7.44 -13.02
CA ARG A 307 19.37 -8.42 -13.96
C ARG A 307 19.88 -9.63 -13.20
N PRO A 308 19.83 -10.84 -13.77
CA PRO A 308 20.41 -12.03 -13.17
C PRO A 308 21.90 -11.89 -12.84
N GLU A 309 22.67 -11.14 -13.66
CA GLU A 309 24.09 -10.89 -13.45
C GLU A 309 24.41 -10.11 -12.16
N ASP A 310 23.47 -9.25 -11.73
CA ASP A 310 23.58 -8.47 -10.48
C ASP A 310 23.58 -9.36 -9.23
N ARG A 311 23.09 -10.61 -9.32
CA ARG A 311 23.11 -11.58 -8.20
C ARG A 311 24.51 -11.85 -7.68
N LYS A 312 25.55 -11.80 -8.54
CA LYS A 312 26.95 -11.91 -8.11
C LYS A 312 27.33 -10.78 -7.15
N ARG A 313 26.92 -9.54 -7.46
CA ARG A 313 27.12 -8.38 -6.60
C ARG A 313 26.36 -8.52 -5.29
N VAL A 314 25.10 -8.98 -5.34
CA VAL A 314 24.31 -9.24 -4.12
C VAL A 314 24.99 -10.24 -3.20
N LEU A 315 25.47 -11.35 -3.74
CA LEU A 315 26.22 -12.38 -3.00
C LEU A 315 27.58 -11.89 -2.48
N ALA A 316 28.20 -10.91 -3.13
CA ALA A 316 29.44 -10.31 -2.67
C ALA A 316 29.23 -9.22 -1.58
N THR A 317 27.98 -8.75 -1.41
CA THR A 317 27.67 -7.71 -0.42
C THR A 317 27.40 -8.34 0.95
N SER A 318 28.18 -7.96 1.96
CA SER A 318 28.08 -8.44 3.33
C SER A 318 28.48 -7.31 4.29
N PRO A 319 27.66 -7.01 5.32
CA PRO A 319 26.35 -7.57 5.59
C PRO A 319 25.28 -7.14 4.59
N GLY A 320 24.21 -7.93 4.46
CA GLY A 320 23.10 -7.62 3.57
C GLY A 320 21.88 -8.51 3.81
N ILE A 321 20.72 -8.04 3.35
CA ILE A 321 19.44 -8.77 3.44
C ILE A 321 18.92 -9.03 2.01
N ILE A 322 18.42 -10.22 1.75
CA ILE A 322 17.90 -10.64 0.46
C ILE A 322 16.46 -11.10 0.64
N VAL A 323 15.51 -10.45 -0.02
CA VAL A 323 14.10 -10.87 -0.08
C VAL A 323 13.82 -11.39 -1.49
N ALA A 324 13.57 -12.67 -1.63
CA ALA A 324 13.47 -13.31 -2.94
C ALA A 324 12.39 -14.38 -3.02
N SER A 325 11.73 -14.54 -4.19
CA SER A 325 10.82 -15.63 -4.49
C SER A 325 11.61 -16.87 -5.03
N SER A 326 11.19 -18.13 -4.77
CA SER A 326 9.96 -18.56 -4.12
C SER A 326 10.09 -18.60 -2.60
N GLY A 327 8.94 -18.63 -1.90
CA GLY A 327 8.89 -18.71 -0.43
C GLY A 327 9.26 -20.08 0.18
N MET A 328 9.26 -21.14 -0.64
CA MET A 328 9.51 -22.53 -0.22
C MET A 328 10.89 -23.06 -0.66
N LEU A 329 11.74 -22.22 -1.26
CA LEU A 329 13.04 -22.61 -1.84
C LEU A 329 12.93 -23.66 -2.97
N ALA A 330 11.74 -23.86 -3.54
CA ALA A 330 11.51 -24.84 -4.60
C ALA A 330 12.09 -24.41 -5.96
N GLY A 331 12.37 -23.11 -6.17
CA GLY A 331 12.92 -22.62 -7.42
C GLY A 331 13.16 -21.13 -7.39
N GLY A 332 13.49 -20.53 -8.56
CA GLY A 332 13.69 -19.11 -8.71
C GLY A 332 14.92 -18.54 -7.99
N PRO A 333 14.97 -17.20 -7.79
CA PRO A 333 16.14 -16.55 -7.18
C PRO A 333 16.43 -17.05 -5.75
N SER A 334 15.41 -17.36 -4.95
CA SER A 334 15.61 -17.77 -3.56
C SER A 334 16.39 -19.08 -3.48
N LEU A 335 16.16 -20.03 -4.40
CA LEU A 335 16.93 -21.28 -4.48
C LEU A 335 18.41 -20.99 -4.75
N ALA A 336 18.72 -20.13 -5.74
CA ALA A 336 20.10 -19.80 -6.08
C ALA A 336 20.84 -19.09 -4.92
N TYR A 337 20.15 -18.20 -4.20
CA TYR A 337 20.72 -17.58 -3.00
C TYR A 337 20.88 -18.58 -1.86
N ALA A 338 19.90 -19.47 -1.62
CA ALA A 338 19.99 -20.49 -0.59
C ALA A 338 21.20 -21.42 -0.82
N GLN A 339 21.43 -21.88 -2.06
CA GLN A 339 22.60 -22.71 -2.41
C GLN A 339 23.95 -22.04 -2.05
N ALA A 340 24.02 -20.69 -2.17
CA ALA A 340 25.21 -19.95 -1.82
C ALA A 340 25.37 -19.68 -0.31
N LEU A 341 24.25 -19.52 0.42
CA LEU A 341 24.26 -19.09 1.82
C LEU A 341 24.25 -20.24 2.84
N VAL A 342 23.62 -21.39 2.51
CA VAL A 342 23.40 -22.45 3.52
C VAL A 342 24.68 -23.03 4.10
N GLN A 343 25.79 -22.98 3.38
CA GLN A 343 27.07 -23.52 3.77
C GLN A 343 27.90 -22.57 4.68
N ASN A 344 27.45 -21.33 4.86
CA ASN A 344 28.21 -20.34 5.63
C ASN A 344 27.58 -20.09 7.01
N ALA A 345 28.33 -20.36 8.08
CA ALA A 345 27.87 -20.17 9.45
C ALA A 345 27.56 -18.71 9.85
N GLN A 346 28.09 -17.74 9.12
CA GLN A 346 27.78 -16.32 9.35
C GLN A 346 26.41 -15.91 8.79
N ASP A 347 25.92 -16.63 7.77
CA ASP A 347 24.69 -16.31 7.06
C ASP A 347 23.45 -16.95 7.72
N ALA A 348 22.27 -16.55 7.23
CA ALA A 348 21.00 -17.10 7.71
C ALA A 348 19.94 -17.23 6.62
N VAL A 349 19.01 -18.19 6.80
CA VAL A 349 17.78 -18.36 6.00
C VAL A 349 16.57 -18.32 6.92
N PHE A 350 15.71 -17.28 6.76
CA PHE A 350 14.53 -17.04 7.60
C PHE A 350 13.25 -17.20 6.82
N LEU A 351 12.49 -18.27 7.11
CA LEU A 351 11.24 -18.62 6.43
C LEU A 351 10.08 -17.84 7.07
N THR A 352 9.24 -17.20 6.27
CA THR A 352 8.17 -16.32 6.77
C THR A 352 6.77 -16.75 6.33
N GLY A 353 6.64 -17.89 5.62
CA GLY A 353 5.39 -18.39 5.06
C GLY A 353 5.21 -19.88 5.30
N TYR A 354 4.08 -20.39 4.81
CA TYR A 354 3.80 -21.83 4.77
C TYR A 354 4.90 -22.58 4.02
N GLN A 355 5.19 -23.79 4.47
CA GLN A 355 6.13 -24.71 3.83
C GLN A 355 5.40 -26.02 3.58
N ASP A 356 5.24 -26.38 2.32
CA ASP A 356 4.71 -27.67 1.90
C ASP A 356 5.59 -28.83 2.41
N GLU A 357 5.00 -29.99 2.70
CA GLU A 357 5.70 -31.12 3.28
C GLU A 357 6.88 -31.62 2.42
N GLU A 358 6.78 -31.53 1.12
CA GLU A 358 7.82 -31.95 0.16
C GLU A 358 8.78 -30.80 -0.20
N SER A 359 8.59 -29.59 0.34
CA SER A 359 9.41 -28.44 -0.02
C SER A 359 10.80 -28.44 0.64
N PRO A 360 11.84 -27.91 -0.04
CA PRO A 360 13.17 -27.74 0.56
C PRO A 360 13.14 -26.85 1.80
N GLY A 361 12.23 -25.88 1.87
CA GLY A 361 12.03 -25.05 3.05
C GLY A 361 11.56 -25.86 4.26
N ARG A 362 10.66 -26.83 4.06
CA ARG A 362 10.22 -27.76 5.10
C ARG A 362 11.37 -28.66 5.54
N ALA A 363 12.08 -29.26 4.58
CA ALA A 363 13.25 -30.07 4.87
C ALA A 363 14.30 -29.28 5.70
N LEU A 364 14.53 -28.00 5.39
CA LEU A 364 15.43 -27.15 6.19
C LEU A 364 14.97 -27.01 7.64
N LEU A 365 13.66 -26.82 7.89
CA LEU A 365 13.12 -26.71 9.24
C LEU A 365 13.22 -28.01 10.03
N ASP A 366 13.03 -29.15 9.38
CA ASP A 366 13.12 -30.47 10.01
C ASP A 366 14.54 -30.79 10.47
N LEU A 367 15.57 -30.20 9.83
CA LEU A 367 16.97 -30.31 10.29
C LEU A 367 17.22 -29.68 11.67
N ALA A 368 16.33 -28.81 12.17
CA ALA A 368 16.47 -28.27 13.53
C ALA A 368 16.41 -29.36 14.62
N ARG A 369 15.78 -30.50 14.32
CA ARG A 369 15.59 -31.63 15.23
C ARG A 369 16.63 -32.75 15.03
N THR A 370 17.60 -32.57 14.13
CA THR A 370 18.56 -33.59 13.73
C THR A 370 19.92 -33.31 14.36
N GLU A 371 20.51 -34.35 14.98
CA GLU A 371 21.83 -34.26 15.65
C GLU A 371 23.02 -34.64 14.74
N VAL A 372 22.78 -35.22 13.56
CA VAL A 372 23.80 -35.64 12.57
C VAL A 372 24.20 -34.49 11.64
N PRO A 373 25.27 -34.67 10.83
CA PRO A 373 25.62 -33.64 9.82
C PRO A 373 24.40 -33.20 9.01
N LYS A 374 24.08 -31.90 9.06
CA LYS A 374 22.90 -31.38 8.42
C LYS A 374 23.17 -31.18 6.95
N GLU A 375 22.47 -31.88 6.12
CA GLU A 375 22.51 -31.74 4.66
C GLU A 375 21.13 -31.40 4.11
N LEU A 376 21.07 -30.54 3.11
CA LEU A 376 19.85 -30.09 2.48
C LEU A 376 19.96 -30.25 0.96
N LYS A 377 18.95 -30.88 0.35
CA LYS A 377 18.80 -30.94 -1.09
C LYS A 377 18.17 -29.63 -1.60
N LEU A 378 18.90 -28.90 -2.42
CA LEU A 378 18.47 -27.68 -3.07
C LEU A 378 18.62 -27.82 -4.60
N GLY A 379 17.53 -28.05 -5.30
CA GLY A 379 17.53 -28.46 -6.71
C GLY A 379 18.28 -29.77 -6.92
N GLN A 380 19.31 -29.77 -7.74
CA GLN A 380 20.13 -30.99 -8.01
C GLN A 380 21.31 -31.16 -7.02
N ALA A 381 21.57 -30.19 -6.16
CA ALA A 381 22.69 -30.20 -5.24
C ALA A 381 22.26 -30.59 -3.82
N THR A 382 23.03 -31.48 -3.16
CA THR A 382 22.93 -31.72 -1.73
C THR A 382 24.08 -31.00 -1.05
N LEU A 383 23.76 -30.07 -0.14
CA LEU A 383 24.73 -29.15 0.45
C LEU A 383 24.72 -29.26 1.96
N PRO A 384 25.89 -29.16 2.64
CA PRO A 384 25.96 -29.08 4.08
C PRO A 384 25.34 -27.79 4.58
N VAL A 385 24.59 -27.83 5.69
CA VAL A 385 23.92 -26.69 6.30
C VAL A 385 24.69 -26.23 7.54
N ALA A 386 25.37 -25.09 7.41
CA ALA A 386 26.08 -24.43 8.49
C ALA A 386 25.42 -23.12 8.93
N CYS A 387 24.57 -22.52 8.08
CA CYS A 387 23.90 -21.25 8.36
C CYS A 387 22.88 -21.36 9.50
N SER A 388 22.54 -20.21 10.10
CA SER A 388 21.38 -20.09 10.99
C SER A 388 20.09 -20.18 10.17
N PHE A 389 19.06 -20.82 10.71
CA PHE A 389 17.73 -20.82 10.05
C PHE A 389 16.60 -20.82 11.08
N GLY A 390 15.41 -20.34 10.66
CA GLY A 390 14.25 -20.25 11.53
C GLY A 390 12.98 -19.95 10.77
N THR A 391 11.83 -20.05 11.47
CA THR A 391 10.52 -19.70 10.94
C THR A 391 9.86 -18.60 11.77
N TYR A 392 9.12 -17.71 11.09
CA TYR A 392 8.47 -16.55 11.69
C TYR A 392 7.03 -16.45 11.20
N GLY A 393 6.09 -16.48 12.14
CA GLY A 393 4.65 -16.59 11.89
C GLY A 393 4.03 -15.30 11.38
N LEU A 394 4.36 -14.90 10.14
CA LEU A 394 3.73 -13.75 9.49
C LEU A 394 2.54 -14.17 8.61
N SER A 395 1.72 -15.14 9.04
CA SER A 395 0.61 -15.68 8.25
C SER A 395 -0.37 -14.62 7.75
N ALA A 396 -0.89 -14.80 6.53
CA ALA A 396 -1.99 -14.05 5.94
C ALA A 396 -3.31 -14.82 5.97
N HIS A 397 -3.37 -15.96 6.65
CA HIS A 397 -4.58 -16.72 6.93
C HIS A 397 -5.03 -16.51 8.38
N ALA A 398 -6.30 -16.74 8.64
CA ALA A 398 -6.82 -16.76 9.99
C ALA A 398 -6.31 -18.03 10.73
N ASP A 399 -6.14 -17.92 12.06
CA ASP A 399 -5.91 -19.07 12.91
C ASP A 399 -7.24 -19.72 13.36
N ARG A 400 -7.16 -20.88 14.04
CA ARG A 400 -8.35 -21.61 14.48
C ARG A 400 -9.35 -20.74 15.25
N MET A 401 -8.90 -19.95 16.22
CA MET A 401 -9.82 -19.14 17.05
C MET A 401 -10.42 -17.98 16.27
N GLN A 402 -9.65 -17.41 15.38
CA GLN A 402 -10.11 -16.36 14.45
C GLN A 402 -11.15 -16.91 13.47
N MET A 403 -10.91 -18.11 12.90
CA MET A 403 -11.88 -18.81 12.05
C MET A 403 -13.18 -19.11 12.79
N VAL A 404 -13.09 -19.68 14.00
CA VAL A 404 -14.28 -19.95 14.84
C VAL A 404 -15.06 -18.66 15.09
N SER A 405 -14.39 -17.59 15.53
CA SER A 405 -15.04 -16.31 15.83
C SER A 405 -15.73 -15.70 14.61
N PHE A 406 -15.10 -15.78 13.44
CA PHE A 406 -15.65 -15.23 12.19
C PHE A 406 -16.84 -16.05 11.70
N ILE A 407 -16.71 -17.39 11.64
CA ILE A 407 -17.75 -18.29 11.16
C ILE A 407 -18.99 -18.20 12.07
N GLU A 408 -18.81 -18.22 13.40
CA GLU A 408 -19.94 -18.13 14.35
C GLU A 408 -20.67 -16.78 14.27
N ALA A 409 -19.94 -15.69 13.96
CA ALA A 409 -20.56 -14.36 13.77
C ALA A 409 -21.46 -14.28 12.52
N LEU A 410 -21.31 -15.19 11.56
CA LEU A 410 -22.18 -15.31 10.37
C LEU A 410 -23.48 -16.09 10.68
N GLU A 411 -23.59 -16.73 11.85
CA GLU A 411 -24.73 -17.57 12.27
C GLU A 411 -25.13 -18.61 11.20
N PRO A 412 -24.17 -19.43 10.70
CA PRO A 412 -24.45 -20.37 9.61
C PRO A 412 -25.39 -21.48 10.06
N ARG A 413 -26.19 -22.00 9.12
CA ARG A 413 -26.96 -23.25 9.29
C ARG A 413 -26.10 -24.45 8.93
N THR A 414 -25.26 -24.30 7.90
CA THR A 414 -24.31 -25.32 7.46
C THR A 414 -22.93 -24.68 7.25
N VAL A 415 -21.87 -25.36 7.70
CA VAL A 415 -20.48 -25.01 7.41
C VAL A 415 -19.84 -26.16 6.65
N VAL A 416 -19.15 -25.86 5.56
CA VAL A 416 -18.35 -26.82 4.79
C VAL A 416 -16.90 -26.38 4.85
N LEU A 417 -16.03 -27.25 5.34
CA LEU A 417 -14.61 -27.00 5.49
C LEU A 417 -13.86 -27.59 4.29
N VAL A 418 -13.08 -26.74 3.65
CA VAL A 418 -12.26 -27.02 2.46
C VAL A 418 -10.85 -26.48 2.67
N HIS A 419 -9.95 -26.63 1.70
CA HIS A 419 -8.65 -25.99 1.63
C HIS A 419 -7.85 -26.06 2.95
N GLY A 420 -7.37 -27.26 3.25
CA GLY A 420 -6.60 -27.56 4.46
C GLY A 420 -6.39 -29.05 4.62
N ASP A 421 -5.43 -29.42 5.46
CA ASP A 421 -5.16 -30.80 5.81
C ASP A 421 -6.35 -31.39 6.58
N GLU A 422 -6.51 -32.72 6.52
CA GLU A 422 -7.64 -33.41 7.18
C GLU A 422 -7.66 -33.15 8.69
N SER A 423 -6.48 -33.16 9.32
CA SER A 423 -6.31 -32.85 10.75
C SER A 423 -6.77 -31.43 11.11
N ALA A 424 -6.44 -30.46 10.28
CA ALA A 424 -6.80 -29.06 10.48
C ALA A 424 -8.33 -28.83 10.31
N LYS A 425 -8.94 -29.42 9.27
CA LYS A 425 -10.39 -29.40 9.07
C LYS A 425 -11.14 -30.08 10.23
N ASP A 426 -10.65 -31.22 10.70
CA ASP A 426 -11.26 -31.93 11.84
C ASP A 426 -11.12 -31.18 13.17
N ALA A 427 -9.99 -30.51 13.41
CA ALA A 427 -9.79 -29.70 14.59
C ALA A 427 -10.71 -28.47 14.58
N LEU A 428 -10.86 -27.81 13.43
CA LEU A 428 -11.77 -26.69 13.26
C LEU A 428 -13.24 -27.12 13.42
N ARG A 429 -13.65 -28.25 12.80
CA ARG A 429 -14.99 -28.84 12.94
C ARG A 429 -15.38 -29.05 14.40
N ARG A 430 -14.46 -29.59 15.22
CA ARG A 430 -14.69 -29.83 16.65
C ARG A 430 -14.80 -28.52 17.47
N SER A 431 -14.25 -27.44 16.96
CA SER A 431 -14.22 -26.14 17.66
C SER A 431 -15.47 -25.28 17.37
N LEU A 432 -16.21 -25.58 16.30
CA LEU A 432 -17.39 -24.84 15.88
C LEU A 432 -18.64 -25.31 16.65
N ARG A 433 -19.53 -24.37 17.00
CA ARG A 433 -20.82 -24.63 17.64
C ARG A 433 -21.93 -24.97 16.65
N CYS A 434 -21.75 -24.65 15.38
CA CYS A 434 -22.69 -25.02 14.31
C CYS A 434 -22.92 -26.54 14.35
N LYS A 435 -24.18 -26.96 14.24
CA LYS A 435 -24.54 -28.39 14.34
C LYS A 435 -24.28 -29.16 13.05
N ASP A 436 -24.36 -28.50 11.90
CA ASP A 436 -24.14 -29.09 10.57
C ASP A 436 -22.80 -28.60 10.01
N VAL A 437 -21.71 -29.25 10.41
CA VAL A 437 -20.35 -28.97 9.94
C VAL A 437 -19.82 -30.18 9.17
N MET A 438 -19.55 -29.99 7.90
CA MET A 438 -19.06 -31.01 6.97
C MET A 438 -17.59 -30.75 6.61
N VAL A 439 -16.82 -31.82 6.49
CA VAL A 439 -15.51 -31.82 5.86
C VAL A 439 -15.68 -32.30 4.43
N ALA A 440 -15.52 -31.41 3.46
CA ALA A 440 -15.67 -31.78 2.06
C ALA A 440 -14.42 -32.53 1.52
N ARG A 441 -14.65 -33.32 0.46
CA ARG A 441 -13.61 -33.97 -0.34
C ARG A 441 -13.85 -33.69 -1.81
N ASP A 442 -12.82 -33.73 -2.61
CA ASP A 442 -12.91 -33.61 -4.07
C ASP A 442 -13.89 -34.64 -4.61
N GLY A 443 -14.77 -34.26 -5.52
CA GLY A 443 -15.87 -35.04 -6.08
C GLY A 443 -17.15 -35.09 -5.24
N CYS A 444 -17.18 -34.54 -4.01
CA CYS A 444 -18.39 -34.44 -3.22
C CYS A 444 -19.38 -33.44 -3.82
N ILE A 445 -20.68 -33.77 -3.75
CA ILE A 445 -21.80 -32.92 -4.15
C ILE A 445 -22.68 -32.68 -2.92
N LEU A 446 -22.98 -31.43 -2.66
CA LEU A 446 -23.85 -30.98 -1.57
C LEU A 446 -25.14 -30.39 -2.16
N HIS A 447 -26.29 -30.89 -1.71
CA HIS A 447 -27.59 -30.27 -2.02
C HIS A 447 -28.17 -29.67 -0.75
N ARG A 448 -28.59 -28.41 -0.82
CA ARG A 448 -29.26 -27.71 0.30
C ARG A 448 -30.38 -26.81 -0.22
N ASP A 449 -31.41 -26.72 0.58
CA ASP A 449 -32.42 -25.69 0.53
C ASP A 449 -32.57 -25.09 1.92
N TYR A 450 -32.56 -23.80 1.97
CA TYR A 450 -32.74 -23.09 3.23
C TYR A 450 -34.08 -22.38 3.22
N PRO A 451 -35.10 -22.88 3.97
CA PRO A 451 -36.31 -22.14 4.11
C PRO A 451 -35.97 -20.74 4.60
N ARG A 452 -36.60 -19.74 3.97
CA ARG A 452 -36.37 -18.33 4.38
C ARG A 452 -36.35 -18.25 5.89
N ARG A 453 -35.31 -17.70 6.47
CA ARG A 453 -35.29 -17.42 7.90
C ARG A 453 -36.62 -16.73 8.19
N PRO A 454 -37.51 -17.20 9.12
CA PRO A 454 -38.73 -16.52 9.47
C PRO A 454 -38.27 -15.10 9.73
N GLY A 455 -38.77 -14.14 8.96
CA GLY A 455 -38.19 -12.83 8.94
C GLY A 455 -37.92 -12.41 10.38
N VAL A 456 -36.66 -12.38 10.77
CA VAL A 456 -36.23 -11.16 11.41
C VAL A 456 -36.79 -10.14 10.44
N ARG A 457 -38.00 -9.62 10.67
CA ARG A 457 -38.45 -8.35 10.12
C ARG A 457 -37.21 -7.54 10.27
N GLY A 458 -36.54 -7.32 9.13
CA GLY A 458 -35.22 -6.70 9.17
C GLY A 458 -35.49 -5.52 10.07
N LYS A 459 -34.97 -5.61 11.33
CA LYS A 459 -35.18 -4.50 12.26
C LYS A 459 -34.70 -3.37 11.41
N ALA A 460 -35.61 -2.47 11.06
CA ALA A 460 -35.31 -1.34 10.18
C ALA A 460 -34.02 -0.82 10.72
N PRO A 461 -32.92 -0.72 9.94
CA PRO A 461 -31.59 -0.44 10.47
C PRO A 461 -31.78 0.68 11.46
N LEU A 462 -31.38 0.47 12.74
CA LEU A 462 -31.66 1.38 13.83
C LEU A 462 -31.33 2.77 13.33
N ALA A 463 -32.34 3.57 13.02
CA ALA A 463 -32.15 4.88 12.43
C ALA A 463 -31.53 5.75 13.52
N VAL A 464 -30.24 6.04 13.37
CA VAL A 464 -29.61 7.05 14.21
C VAL A 464 -30.30 8.38 13.90
N PRO A 465 -30.93 9.06 14.87
CA PRO A 465 -31.62 10.32 14.63
C PRO A 465 -30.65 11.34 14.05
N VAL A 466 -31.11 12.20 13.16
CA VAL A 466 -30.33 13.38 12.78
C VAL A 466 -30.32 14.38 13.94
N ALA A 467 -29.27 15.19 14.03
CA ALA A 467 -29.06 16.10 15.17
C ALA A 467 -30.28 16.99 15.49
N SER A 468 -31.06 17.38 14.46
CA SER A 468 -32.29 18.17 14.60
C SER A 468 -33.50 17.39 15.17
N GLU A 469 -33.46 16.06 15.15
CA GLU A 469 -34.51 15.17 15.63
C GLU A 469 -34.17 14.51 16.99
N LEU A 470 -32.96 14.82 17.52
CA LEU A 470 -32.52 14.29 18.81
C LEU A 470 -33.33 14.91 19.95
N ASP A 471 -33.96 14.08 20.75
CA ASP A 471 -34.53 14.49 22.05
C ASP A 471 -33.39 14.73 23.05
N ILE A 472 -32.97 16.00 23.14
CA ILE A 472 -31.83 16.43 23.98
C ILE A 472 -32.09 16.16 25.46
N ASP A 473 -33.33 16.35 25.95
CA ASP A 473 -33.67 16.16 27.36
C ASP A 473 -33.61 14.67 27.72
N ARG A 474 -34.13 13.80 26.88
CA ARG A 474 -33.96 12.35 27.00
C ARG A 474 -32.50 11.93 26.95
N ALA A 475 -31.71 12.49 26.02
CA ALA A 475 -30.28 12.19 25.92
C ALA A 475 -29.52 12.58 27.20
N ARG A 476 -29.78 13.77 27.75
CA ARG A 476 -29.20 14.24 29.00
C ARG A 476 -29.62 13.38 30.21
N HIS A 477 -30.87 12.97 30.23
CA HIS A 477 -31.37 12.09 31.29
C HIS A 477 -30.67 10.72 31.29
N LEU A 478 -30.45 10.15 30.10
CA LEU A 478 -29.74 8.88 29.92
C LEU A 478 -28.23 8.97 30.20
N LEU A 479 -27.63 10.11 29.89
CA LEU A 479 -26.20 10.33 30.10
C LEU A 479 -25.85 10.59 31.57
N GLY A 480 -26.79 11.10 32.37
CA GLY A 480 -26.54 11.48 33.76
C GLY A 480 -25.73 12.78 33.91
N PRO A 481 -25.28 13.10 35.15
CA PRO A 481 -24.52 14.33 35.40
C PRO A 481 -23.16 14.36 34.73
N ALA A 482 -22.66 15.55 34.38
CA ALA A 482 -21.38 15.78 33.75
C ALA A 482 -20.20 15.43 34.67
N GLY A 483 -19.20 14.78 34.13
CA GLY A 483 -17.83 14.75 34.68
C GLY A 483 -17.51 13.72 35.76
N GLU A 484 -18.46 12.85 36.20
CA GLU A 484 -18.19 11.90 37.29
C GLU A 484 -17.36 10.68 36.91
N ALA A 485 -17.62 10.08 35.74
CA ALA A 485 -16.86 8.96 35.19
C ALA A 485 -17.16 8.77 33.70
N PRO A 486 -16.21 8.22 32.88
CA PRO A 486 -16.48 7.99 31.49
C PRO A 486 -17.42 6.80 31.26
N LEU A 487 -18.46 7.00 30.46
CA LEU A 487 -19.45 5.99 30.08
C LEU A 487 -18.95 5.11 28.92
N ARG A 488 -19.46 3.88 28.81
CA ARG A 488 -19.17 3.05 27.61
C ARG A 488 -20.02 3.50 26.43
N ALA A 489 -19.40 3.76 25.28
CA ALA A 489 -20.08 4.17 24.04
C ALA A 489 -21.22 3.23 23.63
N ALA A 490 -20.98 1.92 23.68
CA ALA A 490 -22.00 0.91 23.40
C ALA A 490 -23.17 0.96 24.40
N ALA A 491 -22.88 1.11 25.70
CA ALA A 491 -23.93 1.16 26.73
C ALA A 491 -24.84 2.39 26.58
N VAL A 492 -24.31 3.54 26.18
CA VAL A 492 -25.09 4.74 25.90
C VAL A 492 -26.01 4.53 24.71
N ALA A 493 -25.51 3.92 23.63
CA ALA A 493 -26.32 3.61 22.45
C ALA A 493 -27.38 2.54 22.76
N GLU A 494 -27.05 1.48 23.49
CA GLU A 494 -27.99 0.43 23.91
C GLU A 494 -29.11 1.00 24.80
N ALA A 495 -28.78 1.92 25.74
CA ALA A 495 -29.76 2.58 26.55
C ALA A 495 -30.72 3.49 25.77
N TRP A 496 -30.21 4.15 24.71
CA TRP A 496 -31.02 4.98 23.82
C TRP A 496 -32.00 4.16 22.99
N PHE A 497 -31.52 3.08 22.35
CA PHE A 497 -32.32 2.26 21.45
C PHE A 497 -33.15 1.20 22.16
N GLY A 498 -32.86 0.93 23.45
CA GLY A 498 -33.55 -0.06 24.25
C GLY A 498 -33.22 -1.52 23.87
N GLU A 499 -32.16 -1.72 23.11
CA GLU A 499 -31.73 -3.04 22.66
C GLU A 499 -30.23 -3.03 22.34
N PRO A 500 -29.55 -4.21 22.31
CA PRO A 500 -28.15 -4.31 21.89
C PRO A 500 -27.95 -3.74 20.49
N VAL A 501 -26.91 -2.93 20.32
CA VAL A 501 -26.56 -2.28 19.04
C VAL A 501 -25.22 -2.76 18.53
N ASP A 502 -25.07 -2.82 17.21
CA ASP A 502 -23.77 -3.06 16.62
C ASP A 502 -22.83 -1.84 16.80
N ARG A 503 -21.55 -2.09 16.62
CA ARG A 503 -20.53 -1.06 16.85
C ARG A 503 -20.67 0.13 15.89
N ASP A 504 -21.13 -0.08 14.66
CA ASP A 504 -21.27 1.00 13.66
C ASP A 504 -22.46 1.92 14.01
N VAL A 505 -23.58 1.35 14.45
CA VAL A 505 -24.73 2.12 14.98
C VAL A 505 -24.31 2.89 16.23
N ALA A 506 -23.60 2.24 17.16
CA ALA A 506 -23.09 2.91 18.36
C ALA A 506 -22.14 4.06 18.00
N ASP A 507 -21.20 3.84 17.08
CA ASP A 507 -20.26 4.86 16.64
C ASP A 507 -20.93 6.02 15.89
N ARG A 508 -21.97 5.76 15.09
CA ARG A 508 -22.76 6.82 14.42
C ARG A 508 -23.56 7.63 15.42
N PHE A 509 -24.20 6.95 16.38
CA PHE A 509 -24.97 7.61 17.44
C PHE A 509 -24.06 8.49 18.32
N VAL A 510 -22.91 7.98 18.72
CA VAL A 510 -21.92 8.74 19.49
C VAL A 510 -21.42 9.97 18.72
N ARG A 511 -21.09 9.82 17.44
CA ARG A 511 -20.69 10.98 16.60
C ARG A 511 -21.77 12.06 16.53
N MET A 512 -23.03 11.63 16.49
CA MET A 512 -24.14 12.57 16.53
C MET A 512 -24.22 13.28 17.90
N LEU A 513 -24.08 12.56 19.04
CA LEU A 513 -24.03 13.16 20.38
C LEU A 513 -22.83 14.10 20.58
N GLU A 514 -21.68 13.76 19.97
CA GLU A 514 -20.50 14.63 19.93
C GLU A 514 -20.80 15.90 19.11
N GLY A 515 -21.46 15.75 17.96
CA GLY A 515 -21.82 16.86 17.09
C GLY A 515 -22.80 17.88 17.70
N VAL A 516 -23.64 17.45 18.66
CA VAL A 516 -24.54 18.32 19.43
C VAL A 516 -23.96 18.72 20.77
N GLY A 517 -22.72 18.36 21.09
CA GLY A 517 -22.00 18.80 22.29
C GLY A 517 -22.45 18.17 23.61
N LEU A 518 -23.05 16.99 23.58
CA LEU A 518 -23.51 16.31 24.80
C LEU A 518 -22.47 15.38 25.42
N VAL A 519 -21.57 14.84 24.60
CA VAL A 519 -20.50 13.94 25.03
C VAL A 519 -19.18 14.22 24.27
N ARG A 520 -18.08 13.75 24.86
CA ARG A 520 -16.75 13.72 24.23
C ARG A 520 -16.13 12.34 24.42
N ARG A 521 -15.45 11.82 23.38
CA ARG A 521 -14.68 10.56 23.50
C ARG A 521 -13.46 10.75 24.40
N ASP A 522 -13.17 9.71 25.17
CA ASP A 522 -11.91 9.62 25.91
C ASP A 522 -10.74 9.37 24.96
N ASP A 523 -9.66 10.13 25.11
CA ASP A 523 -8.51 10.06 24.19
C ASP A 523 -7.69 8.77 24.35
N ASP A 524 -7.61 8.25 25.57
CA ASP A 524 -6.86 7.03 25.89
C ASP A 524 -7.70 5.77 25.64
N ARG A 525 -9.02 5.89 25.75
CA ARG A 525 -9.97 4.78 25.63
C ARG A 525 -11.16 5.16 24.74
N ARG A 526 -11.02 5.02 23.43
CA ARG A 526 -12.02 5.43 22.42
C ARG A 526 -13.41 4.82 22.56
N ASP A 527 -13.57 3.76 23.35
CA ASP A 527 -14.85 3.16 23.72
C ASP A 527 -15.52 3.83 24.91
N ARG A 528 -14.91 4.90 25.47
CA ARG A 528 -15.40 5.67 26.60
C ARG A 528 -15.78 7.09 26.20
N LEU A 529 -16.80 7.63 26.91
CA LEU A 529 -17.38 8.95 26.66
C LEU A 529 -17.44 9.74 27.95
N TRP A 530 -17.01 11.00 27.89
CA TRP A 530 -17.26 11.98 28.94
C TRP A 530 -18.56 12.73 28.67
N VAL A 531 -19.42 12.90 29.66
CA VAL A 531 -20.65 13.70 29.59
C VAL A 531 -20.31 15.16 29.86
N LEU A 532 -20.85 16.06 29.06
CA LEU A 532 -20.54 17.49 29.07
C LEU A 532 -21.64 18.30 29.71
N GLY A 533 -21.27 19.27 30.55
CA GLY A 533 -22.21 20.18 31.21
C GLY A 533 -22.74 21.29 30.29
N PRO A 534 -23.86 22.00 30.72
CA PRO A 534 -24.46 23.04 29.88
C PRO A 534 -23.54 24.22 29.53
N GLN A 535 -22.53 24.48 30.35
CA GLN A 535 -21.53 25.56 30.10
C GLN A 535 -20.43 25.12 29.13
N GLU A 536 -20.28 23.84 28.92
CA GLU A 536 -19.23 23.24 28.05
C GLU A 536 -19.68 23.09 26.60
N THR A 537 -21.01 23.15 26.36
CA THR A 537 -21.59 22.98 25.02
C THR A 537 -21.36 24.15 24.05
N HIS A 538 -21.02 25.33 24.57
CA HIS A 538 -20.77 26.52 23.73
C HIS A 538 -19.34 26.63 23.18
N LEU A 539 -18.42 25.79 23.65
CA LEU A 539 -17.00 25.82 23.22
C LEU A 539 -16.68 24.97 21.97
N PHE A 540 -17.61 24.11 21.54
CA PHE A 540 -17.31 22.99 20.63
C PHE A 540 -17.19 23.29 19.13
N PRO A 541 -17.97 24.19 18.51
CA PRO A 541 -17.76 24.53 17.09
C PRO A 541 -16.39 25.16 16.85
N GLU A 542 -15.92 25.98 17.81
CA GLU A 542 -14.61 26.62 17.76
C GLU A 542 -13.48 25.62 18.03
N GLU A 543 -13.67 24.65 18.89
CA GLU A 543 -12.64 23.67 19.26
C GLU A 543 -12.44 22.60 18.19
N ALA A 544 -13.49 22.14 17.50
CA ALA A 544 -13.37 21.25 16.35
C ALA A 544 -12.61 21.94 15.20
N ALA A 545 -12.89 23.24 14.96
CA ALA A 545 -12.15 24.04 13.99
C ALA A 545 -10.67 24.23 14.41
N LEU A 546 -10.44 24.49 15.70
CA LEU A 546 -9.10 24.61 16.28
C LEU A 546 -8.31 23.30 16.18
N GLN A 547 -8.92 22.16 16.47
CA GLN A 547 -8.27 20.84 16.36
C GLN A 547 -7.88 20.54 14.92
N GLU A 548 -8.74 20.86 13.95
CA GLU A 548 -8.43 20.68 12.53
C GLU A 548 -7.31 21.62 12.07
N GLN A 549 -7.31 22.86 12.55
CA GLN A 549 -6.26 23.83 12.33
C GLN A 549 -4.91 23.37 12.92
N LEU A 550 -4.92 22.88 14.18
CA LEU A 550 -3.73 22.36 14.86
C LEU A 550 -3.19 21.08 14.20
N LYS A 551 -4.06 20.21 13.66
CA LYS A 551 -3.64 19.04 12.86
C LYS A 551 -2.89 19.44 11.61
N ARG A 552 -3.38 20.46 10.88
CA ARG A 552 -2.74 20.98 9.65
C ARG A 552 -1.42 21.69 9.96
N ALA A 553 -1.40 22.50 10.98
CA ALA A 553 -0.22 23.27 11.38
C ALA A 553 0.89 22.42 12.02
N ASN A 554 0.54 21.28 12.62
CA ASN A 554 1.45 20.35 13.34
C ASN A 554 2.53 21.07 14.22
N PRO A 555 2.16 21.93 15.17
CA PRO A 555 3.14 22.74 15.92
C PRO A 555 4.17 21.91 16.68
N LYS A 556 3.74 20.79 17.30
CA LYS A 556 4.64 19.90 18.06
C LYS A 556 5.70 19.26 17.15
N GLY A 557 5.32 18.83 15.94
CA GLY A 557 6.27 18.30 14.97
C GLY A 557 7.28 19.36 14.51
N ARG A 558 6.81 20.58 14.27
CA ARG A 558 7.67 21.73 13.88
C ARG A 558 8.63 22.13 15.01
N LEU A 559 8.17 22.08 16.26
CA LEU A 559 9.03 22.37 17.42
C LEU A 559 10.14 21.31 17.59
N LEU A 560 9.83 20.03 17.42
CA LEU A 560 10.81 18.95 17.45
C LEU A 560 11.84 19.08 16.30
N GLU A 561 11.38 19.43 15.10
CA GLU A 561 12.24 19.66 13.95
C GLU A 561 13.18 20.85 14.16
N PHE A 562 12.69 21.90 14.82
CA PHE A 562 13.52 23.04 15.23
C PHE A 562 14.60 22.59 16.23
N CYS A 563 14.23 21.82 17.28
CA CYS A 563 15.20 21.33 18.27
C CYS A 563 16.28 20.48 17.60
N MET A 564 15.94 19.61 16.66
CA MET A 564 16.90 18.81 15.90
C MET A 564 17.85 19.69 15.06
N ARG A 565 17.33 20.70 14.38
CA ARG A 565 18.13 21.62 13.56
C ARG A 565 19.12 22.45 14.40
N MET A 566 18.64 22.93 15.54
CA MET A 566 19.47 23.75 16.45
C MET A 566 20.37 22.91 17.36
N ARG A 567 20.28 21.57 17.31
CA ARG A 567 21.02 20.64 18.17
C ARG A 567 20.83 20.92 19.65
N ILE A 568 19.58 21.21 20.05
CA ILE A 568 19.16 21.40 21.43
C ILE A 568 18.24 20.25 21.85
N ASP A 569 18.15 20.02 23.17
CA ASP A 569 17.30 18.96 23.71
C ASP A 569 15.83 19.16 23.32
N PRO A 570 15.07 18.06 23.11
CA PRO A 570 13.65 18.15 22.81
C PRO A 570 12.88 18.79 23.97
N PRO A 571 11.72 19.45 23.71
CA PRO A 571 10.96 20.12 24.75
C PRO A 571 10.43 19.12 25.76
N GLN A 572 10.48 19.48 27.03
CA GLN A 572 9.83 18.75 28.11
C GLN A 572 8.35 19.09 28.11
N THR A 573 7.50 18.06 28.26
CA THR A 573 6.05 18.23 28.26
C THR A 573 5.48 17.66 29.55
N GLU A 574 4.75 18.49 30.30
CA GLU A 574 3.99 18.11 31.47
C GLU A 574 2.51 18.21 31.13
N THR A 575 1.75 17.14 31.37
CA THR A 575 0.32 17.10 31.05
C THR A 575 -0.47 16.53 32.20
N GLU A 576 -1.48 17.28 32.66
CA GLU A 576 -2.39 16.90 33.74
C GLU A 576 -3.82 16.81 33.22
N SER A 577 -4.59 15.84 33.74
CA SER A 577 -6.03 15.73 33.48
C SER A 577 -6.80 16.46 34.55
N GLN A 578 -7.69 17.35 34.16
CA GLN A 578 -8.62 18.08 35.09
C GLN A 578 -10.06 17.87 34.62
N GLY A 579 -10.69 16.79 35.11
CA GLY A 579 -12.05 16.42 34.69
C GLY A 579 -12.13 16.20 33.20
N PRO A 580 -12.98 16.91 32.45
CA PRO A 580 -13.13 16.76 31.01
C PRO A 580 -12.04 17.42 30.18
N PHE A 581 -11.10 18.12 30.80
CA PHE A 581 -10.04 18.88 30.12
C PHE A 581 -8.64 18.35 30.43
N PHE A 582 -7.73 18.66 29.55
CA PHE A 582 -6.29 18.42 29.72
C PHE A 582 -5.56 19.74 29.74
N ARG A 583 -4.63 19.88 30.68
CA ARG A 583 -3.73 21.02 30.75
C ARG A 583 -2.32 20.57 30.41
N ALA A 584 -1.71 21.18 29.40
CA ALA A 584 -0.33 20.87 28.98
C ALA A 584 0.56 22.10 29.10
N ASN A 585 1.76 21.91 29.63
CA ASN A 585 2.82 22.91 29.66
C ASN A 585 4.04 22.34 28.96
N MET A 586 4.64 23.11 28.05
CA MET A 586 5.88 22.73 27.36
C MET A 586 6.98 23.71 27.65
N SER A 587 8.18 23.20 27.89
CA SER A 587 9.36 24.05 28.11
C SER A 587 10.56 23.48 27.36
N LEU A 588 11.46 24.36 26.92
CA LEU A 588 12.75 24.00 26.34
C LEU A 588 13.84 24.97 26.79
N ARG A 589 15.08 24.51 26.78
CA ARG A 589 16.25 25.31 27.09
C ARG A 589 16.84 25.87 25.79
N TYR A 590 16.82 27.19 25.66
CA TYR A 590 17.31 27.89 24.47
C TYR A 590 18.27 29.03 24.89
N GLN A 591 19.51 29.04 24.36
CA GLN A 591 20.56 30.01 24.68
C GLN A 591 20.86 30.19 26.19
N GLY A 592 20.76 29.09 26.96
CA GLY A 592 21.01 29.07 28.40
C GLY A 592 19.79 29.41 29.27
N GLU A 593 18.68 29.90 28.69
CA GLU A 593 17.44 30.21 29.38
C GLU A 593 16.37 29.14 29.15
N THR A 594 15.47 28.94 30.13
CA THR A 594 14.28 28.08 29.98
C THR A 594 13.12 28.93 29.49
N VAL A 595 12.60 28.56 28.30
CA VAL A 595 11.39 29.15 27.71
C VAL A 595 10.24 28.16 27.90
N ALA A 596 9.12 28.62 28.46
CA ALA A 596 7.96 27.80 28.73
C ALA A 596 6.70 28.39 28.10
N SER A 597 5.80 27.54 27.60
CA SER A 597 4.53 27.94 26.98
C SER A 597 3.53 28.49 28.01
N GLY A 598 3.72 28.20 29.29
CA GLY A 598 2.66 28.27 30.28
C GLY A 598 1.57 27.19 30.06
N PRO A 599 0.67 27.02 31.03
CA PRO A 599 -0.33 25.98 30.96
C PRO A 599 -1.40 26.30 29.89
N GLN A 600 -1.53 25.41 28.90
CA GLN A 600 -2.53 25.48 27.84
C GLN A 600 -3.59 24.40 28.07
N GLN A 601 -4.87 24.76 27.95
CA GLN A 601 -5.99 23.86 28.24
C GLN A 601 -6.77 23.51 26.96
N ALA A 602 -7.14 22.23 26.79
CA ALA A 602 -7.99 21.76 25.71
C ALA A 602 -8.79 20.54 26.14
N ALA A 603 -9.83 20.19 25.36
CA ALA A 603 -10.66 19.03 25.63
C ALA A 603 -9.96 17.70 25.33
N SER A 604 -8.81 17.71 24.64
CA SER A 604 -8.01 16.52 24.44
C SER A 604 -6.56 16.73 24.81
N ARG A 605 -5.90 15.69 25.33
CA ARG A 605 -4.47 15.71 25.66
C ARG A 605 -3.63 16.17 24.46
N LYS A 606 -3.91 15.62 23.28
CA LYS A 606 -3.20 15.94 22.06
C LYS A 606 -3.40 17.41 21.63
N ALA A 607 -4.61 17.98 21.79
CA ALA A 607 -4.87 19.37 21.48
C ALA A 607 -4.17 20.32 22.47
N ALA A 608 -4.20 20.01 23.77
CA ALA A 608 -3.48 20.77 24.80
C ALA A 608 -1.96 20.79 24.54
N GLU A 609 -1.38 19.66 24.20
CA GLU A 609 0.05 19.55 23.82
C GLU A 609 0.38 20.31 22.52
N GLN A 610 -0.49 20.31 21.53
CA GLN A 610 -0.30 21.07 20.29
C GLN A 610 -0.40 22.59 20.52
N LEU A 611 -1.35 23.03 21.36
CA LEU A 611 -1.46 24.45 21.78
C LEU A 611 -0.22 24.90 22.54
N ALA A 612 0.26 24.11 23.51
CA ALA A 612 1.47 24.42 24.25
C ALA A 612 2.68 24.51 23.32
N ALA A 613 2.78 23.60 22.32
CA ALA A 613 3.82 23.64 21.31
C ALA A 613 3.72 24.87 20.40
N GLN A 614 2.51 25.29 20.03
CA GLN A 614 2.30 26.50 19.24
C GLN A 614 2.76 27.77 19.97
N VAL A 615 2.35 27.93 21.25
CA VAL A 615 2.76 29.07 22.09
C VAL A 615 4.29 29.08 22.27
N LEU A 616 4.88 27.92 22.54
CA LEU A 616 6.33 27.80 22.70
C LEU A 616 7.09 28.14 21.39
N LEU A 617 6.59 27.70 20.23
CA LEU A 617 7.12 28.07 18.91
C LEU A 617 7.09 29.61 18.70
N GLU A 618 5.97 30.27 19.04
CA GLU A 618 5.85 31.72 18.91
C GLU A 618 6.84 32.46 19.83
N LEU A 619 6.98 32.02 21.09
CA LEU A 619 7.90 32.61 22.05
C LEU A 619 9.36 32.49 21.64
N VAL A 620 9.74 31.34 21.11
CA VAL A 620 11.10 31.10 20.61
C VAL A 620 11.34 31.85 19.30
N SER A 621 10.35 31.92 18.40
CA SER A 621 10.44 32.67 17.15
C SER A 621 10.72 34.15 17.37
N ARG A 622 10.02 34.79 18.32
CA ARG A 622 10.26 36.20 18.68
C ARG A 622 11.66 36.47 19.19
N ARG A 623 12.29 35.48 19.84
CA ARG A 623 13.68 35.61 20.34
C ARG A 623 14.73 35.39 19.25
N VAL A 624 14.38 34.72 18.18
CA VAL A 624 15.29 34.41 17.05
C VAL A 624 15.24 35.48 15.96
N SER A 625 14.07 36.11 15.73
CA SER A 625 13.80 36.86 14.51
C SER A 625 14.21 38.31 14.45
N GLY A 626 14.44 39.04 15.56
CA GLY A 626 14.62 40.48 15.44
C GLY A 626 13.54 41.19 14.55
N ASP A 627 13.39 42.50 14.57
CA ASP A 627 12.22 43.21 14.00
C ASP A 627 12.13 43.31 12.44
N ASP A 628 13.07 42.71 11.66
CA ASP A 628 13.18 42.98 10.20
C ASP A 628 13.00 41.71 9.30
N VAL A 629 12.07 40.81 9.57
CA VAL A 629 11.87 39.56 8.81
C VAL A 629 10.53 39.55 8.04
N VAL A 630 10.58 39.30 6.72
CA VAL A 630 9.40 39.14 5.85
C VAL A 630 8.93 37.69 5.82
N PRO A 631 7.76 37.37 6.40
CA PRO A 631 7.22 36.00 6.35
C PRO A 631 6.59 35.73 4.96
N ILE A 632 6.89 34.55 4.39
CA ILE A 632 6.34 34.12 3.11
C ILE A 632 5.01 33.40 3.35
N GLY A 633 3.93 33.88 2.73
CA GLY A 633 2.59 33.30 2.81
C GLY A 633 2.46 31.95 2.10
N ALA A 634 1.41 31.17 2.45
CA ALA A 634 1.17 29.84 1.89
C ALA A 634 0.93 29.87 0.35
N GLU A 635 0.36 30.96 -0.18
CA GLU A 635 0.11 31.13 -1.61
C GLU A 635 1.40 31.33 -2.42
N ASP A 636 2.38 32.05 -1.85
CA ASP A 636 3.67 32.29 -2.49
C ASP A 636 4.62 31.07 -2.39
N LEU A 637 4.41 30.18 -1.43
CA LEU A 637 5.27 29.04 -1.18
C LEU A 637 5.36 28.09 -2.39
N SER A 638 4.22 27.82 -3.03
CA SER A 638 4.14 26.96 -4.22
C SER A 638 4.84 27.59 -5.44
N ARG A 639 4.65 28.90 -5.62
CA ARG A 639 5.30 29.68 -6.68
C ARG A 639 6.82 29.68 -6.51
N LEU A 640 7.29 29.94 -5.31
CA LEU A 640 8.72 30.02 -4.99
C LEU A 640 9.43 28.65 -5.05
N GLN A 641 8.75 27.56 -4.75
CA GLN A 641 9.32 26.21 -4.90
C GLN A 641 9.58 25.81 -6.35
N SER A 642 8.78 26.34 -7.30
CA SER A 642 8.94 26.14 -8.74
C SER A 642 9.81 27.21 -9.41
N ALA A 643 10.09 28.32 -8.75
CA ALA A 643 10.90 29.41 -9.27
C ALA A 643 12.39 29.02 -9.41
N ASN A 644 13.07 29.66 -10.35
CA ASN A 644 14.53 29.52 -10.56
C ASN A 644 15.26 30.85 -10.39
N ALA A 645 14.82 31.69 -9.44
CA ALA A 645 15.41 33.01 -9.19
C ALA A 645 16.89 32.90 -8.75
N LYS A 646 17.22 31.92 -7.93
CA LYS A 646 18.62 31.67 -7.51
C LYS A 646 19.52 31.35 -8.72
N GLY A 647 19.05 30.53 -9.66
CA GLY A 647 19.76 30.23 -10.90
C GLY A 647 19.95 31.46 -11.80
N GLN A 648 18.89 32.27 -11.93
CA GLN A 648 18.94 33.53 -12.68
C GLN A 648 19.89 34.55 -12.06
N LEU A 649 19.93 34.66 -10.72
CA LEU A 649 20.85 35.53 -10.00
C LEU A 649 22.31 35.10 -10.24
N LEU A 650 22.63 33.82 -10.14
CA LEU A 650 23.93 33.25 -10.41
C LEU A 650 24.39 33.53 -11.88
N GLU A 651 23.48 33.33 -12.83
CA GLU A 651 23.74 33.62 -14.26
C GLU A 651 24.01 35.11 -14.50
N GLN A 652 23.26 35.97 -13.84
CA GLN A 652 23.46 37.42 -13.96
C GLN A 652 24.80 37.88 -13.36
N CYS A 653 25.21 37.32 -12.21
CA CYS A 653 26.51 37.59 -11.63
C CYS A 653 27.65 37.07 -12.53
N ALA A 654 27.53 35.90 -13.12
CA ALA A 654 28.50 35.35 -14.05
C ALA A 654 28.65 36.20 -15.31
N LYS A 655 27.53 36.70 -15.92
CA LYS A 655 27.55 37.59 -17.08
C LYS A 655 28.24 38.92 -16.80
N ARG A 656 28.11 39.44 -15.59
CA ARG A 656 28.71 40.72 -15.16
C ARG A 656 30.08 40.55 -14.51
N LYS A 657 30.60 39.35 -14.44
CA LYS A 657 31.88 38.99 -13.79
C LYS A 657 31.95 39.40 -12.30
N TRP A 658 30.80 39.42 -11.61
CA TRP A 658 30.71 39.64 -10.17
C TRP A 658 30.95 38.30 -9.42
N PRO A 659 31.41 38.34 -8.14
CA PRO A 659 31.45 37.17 -7.28
C PRO A 659 30.08 36.50 -7.17
N ALA A 660 30.06 35.18 -6.90
CA ALA A 660 28.83 34.47 -6.66
C ALA A 660 28.14 35.04 -5.38
N PRO A 661 26.79 35.24 -5.42
CA PRO A 661 26.07 35.72 -4.25
C PRO A 661 26.13 34.70 -3.10
N GLN A 662 26.32 35.20 -1.88
CA GLN A 662 26.28 34.38 -0.66
C GLN A 662 24.86 34.40 -0.11
N PHE A 663 24.39 33.27 0.43
CA PHE A 663 23.09 33.17 1.10
C PHE A 663 23.33 32.98 2.59
N GLU A 664 23.19 34.05 3.36
CA GLU A 664 23.23 33.96 4.82
C GLU A 664 21.92 33.32 5.31
N GLN A 665 22.03 32.34 6.22
CA GLN A 665 20.86 31.59 6.67
C GLN A 665 20.88 31.40 8.18
N HIS A 666 19.68 31.52 8.79
CA HIS A 666 19.43 31.20 10.19
C HIS A 666 18.29 30.20 10.32
N ALA A 667 18.43 29.22 11.20
CA ALA A 667 17.33 28.33 11.52
C ALA A 667 16.35 29.04 12.47
N ASN A 668 15.04 28.95 12.14
CA ASN A 668 13.95 29.54 12.91
C ASN A 668 12.93 28.45 13.24
N PRO A 669 12.23 28.50 14.40
CA PRO A 669 11.17 27.53 14.72
C PRO A 669 10.09 27.40 13.65
N GLN A 670 9.81 28.48 12.90
CA GLN A 670 8.81 28.51 11.84
C GLN A 670 9.36 28.10 10.46
N GLY A 671 10.67 27.87 10.29
CA GLY A 671 11.27 27.54 9.02
C GLY A 671 12.72 27.97 8.87
N TYR A 672 13.08 28.40 7.67
CA TYR A 672 14.40 28.93 7.32
C TYR A 672 14.30 30.42 7.03
N GLN A 673 15.14 31.20 7.66
CA GLN A 673 15.31 32.61 7.45
C GLN A 673 16.56 32.82 6.59
N VAL A 674 16.43 33.43 5.41
CA VAL A 674 17.51 33.57 4.43
C VAL A 674 17.52 34.98 3.85
N ARG A 675 18.71 35.54 3.66
CA ARG A 675 18.93 36.68 2.80
C ARG A 675 20.05 36.44 1.79
N ALA A 676 19.98 37.04 0.63
CA ALA A 676 21.05 37.06 -0.36
C ALA A 676 21.99 38.25 -0.14
N VAL A 677 23.28 38.03 -0.25
CA VAL A 677 24.34 39.06 -0.12
C VAL A 677 25.22 38.99 -1.35
N LEU A 678 25.48 40.11 -1.98
CA LEU A 678 26.33 40.24 -3.16
C LEU A 678 27.35 41.37 -2.97
N ASP A 679 28.63 41.02 -2.91
CA ASP A 679 29.75 41.97 -2.86
C ASP A 679 30.14 42.28 -4.31
N ARG A 680 29.89 43.51 -4.78
CA ARG A 680 30.20 43.96 -6.15
C ARG A 680 31.62 44.47 -6.30
N SER A 681 32.18 45.12 -5.26
CA SER A 681 33.56 45.59 -5.08
C SER A 681 33.84 45.75 -3.61
N ASP A 682 35.09 46.10 -3.22
CA ASP A 682 35.48 46.30 -1.83
C ASP A 682 34.68 47.37 -1.07
N GLU A 683 33.90 48.22 -1.78
CA GLU A 683 33.06 49.28 -1.21
C GLU A 683 31.55 49.17 -1.47
N GLU A 684 31.11 48.22 -2.33
CA GLU A 684 29.67 48.06 -2.70
C GLU A 684 29.12 46.67 -2.32
N ARG A 685 28.42 46.60 -1.22
CA ARG A 685 27.70 45.42 -0.75
C ARG A 685 26.20 45.61 -0.89
N ALA A 686 25.51 44.70 -1.64
CA ALA A 686 24.07 44.65 -1.76
C ALA A 686 23.51 43.49 -0.92
N CYS A 687 22.43 43.75 -0.17
CA CYS A 687 21.75 42.73 0.64
C CYS A 687 20.25 42.74 0.34
N SER A 688 19.63 41.56 0.16
CA SER A 688 18.18 41.44 0.18
C SER A 688 17.62 41.59 1.59
N ALA A 689 16.29 41.76 1.71
CA ALA A 689 15.61 41.56 2.99
C ALA A 689 15.79 40.11 3.50
N TRP A 690 15.52 39.90 4.80
CA TRP A 690 15.44 38.57 5.37
C TRP A 690 14.08 37.94 5.04
N TYR A 691 14.06 36.71 4.48
CA TYR A 691 12.86 35.99 4.10
C TYR A 691 12.72 34.71 4.94
N LEU A 692 11.55 34.55 5.56
CA LEU A 692 11.20 33.36 6.37
C LEU A 692 10.24 32.46 5.61
N ALA A 693 10.64 31.21 5.34
CA ALA A 693 9.81 30.21 4.71
C ALA A 693 9.93 28.85 5.38
N ALA A 694 8.92 28.00 5.23
CA ALA A 694 8.89 26.63 5.76
C ALA A 694 9.99 25.74 5.16
N THR A 695 10.51 26.05 3.97
CA THR A 695 11.60 25.30 3.32
C THR A 695 12.76 26.22 2.96
N LEU A 696 13.98 25.71 3.10
CA LEU A 696 15.19 26.43 2.73
C LEU A 696 15.17 26.90 1.27
N LYS A 697 14.73 26.06 0.36
CA LYS A 697 14.62 26.38 -1.06
C LYS A 697 13.71 27.58 -1.32
N ALA A 698 12.54 27.66 -0.68
CA ALA A 698 11.61 28.76 -0.86
C ALA A 698 12.19 30.09 -0.31
N ALA A 699 12.84 30.05 0.86
CA ALA A 699 13.49 31.21 1.44
C ALA A 699 14.66 31.73 0.56
N GLU A 700 15.48 30.83 0.03
CA GLU A 700 16.56 31.19 -0.91
C GLU A 700 16.04 31.78 -2.22
N GLN A 701 14.93 31.22 -2.76
CA GLN A 701 14.33 31.76 -3.99
C GLN A 701 13.76 33.16 -3.77
N ALA A 702 13.06 33.42 -2.65
CA ALA A 702 12.55 34.73 -2.32
C ALA A 702 13.68 35.77 -2.14
N ALA A 703 14.73 35.41 -1.40
CA ALA A 703 15.89 36.29 -1.23
C ALA A 703 16.61 36.57 -2.57
N ALA A 704 16.65 35.60 -3.49
CA ALA A 704 17.20 35.78 -4.83
C ALA A 704 16.31 36.64 -5.73
N GLU A 705 14.97 36.51 -5.65
CA GLU A 705 14.02 37.41 -6.38
C GLU A 705 14.16 38.87 -5.94
N ASP A 706 14.27 39.09 -4.65
CA ASP A 706 14.46 40.42 -4.10
C ASP A 706 15.81 41.03 -4.54
N MET A 707 16.89 40.26 -4.48
CA MET A 707 18.19 40.67 -4.96
C MET A 707 18.18 41.01 -6.47
N LEU A 708 17.48 40.18 -7.28
CA LEU A 708 17.31 40.50 -8.71
C LEU A 708 16.54 41.80 -8.94
N THR A 709 15.57 42.12 -8.07
CA THR A 709 14.82 43.36 -8.12
C THR A 709 15.70 44.55 -7.73
N ILE A 710 16.51 44.43 -6.68
CA ILE A 710 17.50 45.45 -6.27
C ILE A 710 18.50 45.69 -7.41
N LEU A 711 18.94 44.64 -8.10
CA LEU A 711 19.88 44.75 -9.22
C LEU A 711 19.25 45.41 -10.47
N ARG A 712 17.93 45.32 -10.66
CA ARG A 712 17.19 45.96 -11.74
C ARG A 712 16.89 47.44 -11.46
N SER A 713 16.59 47.77 -10.19
CA SER A 713 16.30 49.14 -9.78
C SER A 713 17.54 50.05 -9.69
N GLY A 714 18.74 49.47 -9.60
CA GLY A 714 20.02 50.18 -9.54
C GLY A 714 20.71 50.46 -10.90
N VAL A 715 20.03 50.24 -12.04
CA VAL A 715 20.54 50.43 -13.40
C VAL A 715 19.70 51.47 -14.11
N ASP A 716 19.93 52.79 -13.79
CA ASP A 716 19.64 53.87 -14.70
C ASP A 716 20.88 54.77 -14.77
N SER A 717 21.73 54.49 -15.75
CA SER A 717 22.54 55.42 -16.55
C SER A 717 23.58 54.65 -17.34
N ASP A 718 23.22 54.21 -18.54
CA ASP A 718 23.90 54.50 -19.78
C ASP A 718 23.30 53.68 -20.93
N ARG A 719 22.88 54.43 -21.90
CA ARG A 719 22.33 54.03 -23.21
C ARG A 719 23.26 53.12 -23.98
N ASP A 720 22.76 52.19 -24.76
CA ASP A 720 22.28 52.38 -26.15
C ASP A 720 21.86 51.02 -26.78
N ASP A 721 20.75 51.14 -27.55
CA ASP A 721 20.38 50.41 -28.78
C ASP A 721 20.00 48.93 -28.78
N LEU A 722 18.66 48.67 -28.71
CA LEU A 722 17.74 47.97 -29.66
C LEU A 722 18.00 46.52 -30.09
N PRO A 723 16.96 45.72 -30.41
CA PRO A 723 15.52 46.00 -30.58
C PRO A 723 14.55 45.09 -29.81
N SER A 724 13.32 45.57 -29.72
CA SER A 724 12.11 44.91 -29.24
C SER A 724 11.91 43.47 -29.72
N ARG A 725 11.78 42.57 -28.78
CA ARG A 725 11.04 41.32 -28.94
C ARG A 725 10.03 41.21 -27.82
N GLU A 726 8.80 40.89 -28.20
CA GLU A 726 7.65 40.66 -27.35
C GLU A 726 7.94 39.61 -26.26
N PRO A 727 7.27 39.65 -25.10
CA PRO A 727 7.52 38.70 -24.00
C PRO A 727 7.08 37.33 -24.41
N GLU A 728 8.04 36.44 -24.57
CA GLU A 728 7.78 34.98 -24.64
C GLU A 728 7.26 34.53 -23.26
N GLN A 729 6.07 33.97 -23.25
CA GLN A 729 5.49 33.27 -22.11
C GLN A 729 6.39 32.13 -21.63
N PRO A 730 6.44 31.78 -20.33
CA PRO A 730 7.28 30.73 -19.82
C PRO A 730 6.83 29.38 -20.39
N ARG A 731 7.71 28.74 -21.14
CA ARG A 731 7.52 27.38 -21.63
C ARG A 731 7.47 26.42 -20.45
N CYS A 732 6.32 25.76 -20.27
CA CYS A 732 6.19 24.56 -19.46
C CYS A 732 7.04 23.46 -20.13
N GLU A 733 8.00 22.85 -19.42
CA GLU A 733 8.78 21.68 -19.90
C GLU A 733 7.84 20.45 -19.96
N SER A 734 7.01 20.38 -21.00
CA SER A 734 6.29 19.15 -21.32
C SER A 734 7.29 18.13 -21.88
N ASN A 735 7.31 16.92 -21.32
CA ASN A 735 8.11 15.83 -21.85
C ASN A 735 7.54 15.43 -23.22
N ALA A 736 8.18 15.87 -24.31
CA ALA A 736 7.69 15.68 -25.68
C ALA A 736 7.40 14.20 -26.01
N ALA A 737 8.15 13.25 -25.44
CA ALA A 737 7.89 11.82 -25.60
C ALA A 737 6.53 11.39 -24.98
N MET A 738 6.09 12.04 -23.91
CA MET A 738 4.75 11.82 -23.34
C MET A 738 3.67 12.35 -24.26
N VAL A 739 3.84 13.53 -24.81
CA VAL A 739 2.87 14.14 -25.73
C VAL A 739 2.74 13.31 -27.00
N LEU A 740 3.83 12.80 -27.55
CA LEU A 740 3.81 11.87 -28.69
C LEU A 740 3.05 10.56 -28.39
N ASN A 741 3.20 10.03 -27.18
CA ASN A 741 2.44 8.86 -26.73
C ASN A 741 0.93 9.17 -26.59
N GLU A 742 0.56 10.32 -26.05
CA GLU A 742 -0.82 10.76 -25.98
C GLU A 742 -1.44 10.92 -27.37
N LEU A 743 -0.73 11.55 -28.32
CA LEU A 743 -1.17 11.69 -29.71
C LEU A 743 -1.39 10.32 -30.39
N LYS A 744 -0.60 9.32 -30.06
CA LYS A 744 -0.80 7.95 -30.51
C LYS A 744 -2.04 7.31 -29.85
N GLN A 745 -2.24 7.50 -28.56
CA GLN A 745 -3.41 6.96 -27.83
C GLN A 745 -4.74 7.53 -28.28
N VAL A 746 -4.76 8.81 -28.62
CA VAL A 746 -5.99 9.47 -29.15
C VAL A 746 -6.17 9.29 -30.66
N GLY A 747 -5.31 8.50 -31.33
CA GLY A 747 -5.45 8.16 -32.75
C GLY A 747 -5.02 9.24 -33.75
N VAL A 748 -4.34 10.30 -33.29
CA VAL A 748 -3.75 11.34 -34.17
C VAL A 748 -2.52 10.80 -34.89
N LEU A 749 -1.72 9.98 -34.17
CA LEU A 749 -0.60 9.22 -34.75
C LEU A 749 -0.92 7.73 -34.74
N GLN A 750 -0.56 7.05 -35.85
CA GLN A 750 -0.61 5.59 -35.91
C GLN A 750 0.61 4.96 -35.20
N SER A 751 1.78 5.53 -35.43
CA SER A 751 3.03 5.09 -34.82
C SER A 751 4.08 6.22 -34.82
N PHE A 752 5.03 6.13 -33.90
CA PHE A 752 6.24 6.96 -33.89
C PHE A 752 7.40 6.17 -33.26
N GLY A 753 8.63 6.62 -33.51
CA GLY A 753 9.83 5.99 -33.01
C GLY A 753 11.10 6.78 -33.29
N TYR A 754 12.24 6.18 -32.92
CA TYR A 754 13.57 6.77 -33.06
C TYR A 754 14.51 5.77 -33.69
N GLU A 755 15.28 6.23 -34.66
CA GLU A 755 16.25 5.43 -35.42
C GLU A 755 17.65 6.01 -35.22
N VAL A 756 18.64 5.16 -34.96
CA VAL A 756 20.06 5.56 -34.92
C VAL A 756 20.57 5.59 -36.34
N ALA A 757 20.75 6.79 -36.90
CA ALA A 757 21.23 6.98 -38.27
C ALA A 757 22.74 6.70 -38.40
N SER A 758 23.56 7.12 -37.42
CA SER A 758 24.98 6.76 -37.33
C SER A 758 25.48 6.75 -35.90
N GLN A 759 26.59 6.08 -35.66
CA GLN A 759 27.37 6.13 -34.43
C GLN A 759 28.83 6.38 -34.79
N ASP A 760 29.33 7.54 -34.35
CA ASP A 760 30.68 8.02 -34.65
C ASP A 760 31.46 8.25 -33.32
N GLY A 761 32.79 8.39 -33.42
CA GLY A 761 33.68 8.64 -32.30
C GLY A 761 34.26 7.37 -31.64
N PRO A 762 35.27 7.52 -30.76
CA PRO A 762 35.94 6.42 -30.10
C PRO A 762 35.00 5.70 -29.14
N SER A 763 35.24 4.41 -28.89
CA SER A 763 34.36 3.53 -28.09
C SER A 763 34.09 4.03 -26.66
N HIS A 764 34.92 4.88 -26.11
CA HIS A 764 34.76 5.49 -24.77
C HIS A 764 34.02 6.86 -24.78
N GLN A 765 33.81 7.47 -25.96
CA GLN A 765 33.06 8.69 -26.19
C GLN A 765 32.24 8.62 -27.48
N PRO A 766 31.26 7.71 -27.60
CA PRO A 766 30.46 7.59 -28.83
C PRO A 766 29.53 8.80 -28.99
N VAL A 767 29.39 9.27 -30.24
CA VAL A 767 28.39 10.25 -30.65
C VAL A 767 27.33 9.53 -31.46
N PHE A 768 26.08 9.60 -31.05
CA PHE A 768 24.94 9.00 -31.71
C PHE A 768 24.18 10.05 -32.53
N SER A 769 23.92 9.77 -33.79
CA SER A 769 23.03 10.56 -34.65
C SER A 769 21.66 9.87 -34.70
N ILE A 770 20.62 10.54 -34.15
CA ILE A 770 19.29 9.94 -33.99
C ILE A 770 18.25 10.75 -34.74
N VAL A 771 17.35 10.06 -35.44
CA VAL A 771 16.23 10.62 -36.21
C VAL A 771 14.93 10.17 -35.55
N GLY A 772 14.04 11.12 -35.25
CA GLY A 772 12.66 10.85 -34.83
C GLY A 772 11.75 10.71 -36.06
N TRP A 773 10.78 9.80 -36.01
CA TRP A 773 9.80 9.61 -37.05
C TRP A 773 8.40 9.36 -36.50
N ALA A 774 7.36 9.75 -37.26
CA ALA A 774 5.96 9.46 -36.91
C ALA A 774 5.15 9.22 -38.18
N THR A 775 4.07 8.44 -38.07
CA THR A 775 3.07 8.21 -39.13
C THR A 775 1.68 8.50 -38.59
N ALA A 776 0.80 9.07 -39.44
CA ALA A 776 -0.61 9.22 -39.15
C ALA A 776 -1.45 8.11 -39.77
N PRO A 777 -2.70 7.88 -39.31
CA PRO A 777 -3.61 6.88 -39.86
C PRO A 777 -3.95 7.07 -41.35
N ASP A 778 -3.82 8.29 -41.87
CA ASP A 778 -4.05 8.63 -43.28
C ASP A 778 -2.83 8.39 -44.20
N GLY A 779 -1.76 7.83 -43.65
CA GLY A 779 -0.53 7.48 -44.39
C GLY A 779 0.53 8.61 -44.49
N ARG A 780 0.26 9.81 -43.95
CA ARG A 780 1.29 10.86 -43.85
C ARG A 780 2.38 10.45 -42.88
N ALA A 781 3.62 10.76 -43.25
CA ALA A 781 4.79 10.43 -42.44
C ALA A 781 5.72 11.64 -42.27
N TRP A 782 6.32 11.77 -41.08
CA TRP A 782 7.27 12.83 -40.75
C TRP A 782 8.58 12.25 -40.28
N ARG A 783 9.68 12.90 -40.57
CA ARG A 783 11.03 12.54 -40.07
C ARG A 783 11.78 13.81 -39.70
N THR A 784 12.46 13.82 -38.58
CA THR A 784 13.28 14.94 -38.14
C THR A 784 14.63 14.94 -38.85
N ALA A 785 15.33 16.06 -38.90
CA ALA A 785 16.77 16.07 -39.16
C ALA A 785 17.50 15.27 -38.05
N PRO A 786 18.65 14.63 -38.37
CA PRO A 786 19.43 13.92 -37.36
C PRO A 786 19.86 14.80 -36.20
N VAL A 787 19.79 14.26 -34.96
CA VAL A 787 20.22 14.91 -33.73
C VAL A 787 21.44 14.19 -33.18
N CYS A 788 22.56 14.90 -33.01
CA CYS A 788 23.76 14.33 -32.42
C CYS A 788 23.75 14.43 -30.90
N ALA A 789 24.06 13.33 -30.19
CA ALA A 789 24.12 13.27 -28.75
C ALA A 789 25.18 12.28 -28.24
N SER A 790 25.72 12.51 -27.05
CA SER A 790 26.70 11.65 -26.39
C SER A 790 26.13 10.35 -25.82
N SER A 791 24.79 10.18 -25.84
CA SER A 791 24.11 8.93 -25.46
C SER A 791 22.85 8.71 -26.31
N LYS A 792 22.46 7.45 -26.53
CA LYS A 792 21.20 7.11 -27.24
C LYS A 792 19.99 7.74 -26.58
N LYS A 793 19.93 7.72 -25.25
CA LYS A 793 18.80 8.25 -24.47
C LYS A 793 18.65 9.78 -24.60
N SER A 794 19.78 10.50 -24.56
CA SER A 794 19.79 11.96 -24.76
C SER A 794 19.37 12.31 -26.19
N GLY A 795 19.91 11.59 -27.19
CA GLY A 795 19.52 11.81 -28.58
C GLY A 795 18.07 11.49 -28.90
N GLN A 796 17.51 10.43 -28.30
CA GLN A 796 16.06 10.11 -28.42
C GLN A 796 15.18 11.20 -27.80
N ARG A 797 15.57 11.79 -26.66
CA ARG A 797 14.84 12.90 -26.03
C ARG A 797 14.84 14.14 -26.94
N SER A 798 16.00 14.52 -27.46
CA SER A 798 16.10 15.67 -28.37
C SER A 798 15.43 15.42 -29.72
N ALA A 799 15.38 14.17 -30.18
CA ALA A 799 14.64 13.81 -31.38
C ALA A 799 13.12 13.84 -31.16
N ALA A 800 12.65 13.52 -29.93
CA ALA A 800 11.24 13.66 -29.54
C ALA A 800 10.79 15.11 -29.56
N ASP A 801 11.61 16.02 -28.98
CA ASP A 801 11.32 17.45 -28.96
C ASP A 801 11.20 18.02 -30.38
N ARG A 802 12.16 17.69 -31.27
CA ARG A 802 12.12 18.12 -32.69
C ARG A 802 10.94 17.50 -33.46
N LEU A 803 10.58 16.26 -33.17
CA LEU A 803 9.44 15.62 -33.81
C LEU A 803 8.14 16.29 -33.41
N LEU A 804 7.99 16.64 -32.13
CA LEU A 804 6.82 17.35 -31.64
C LEU A 804 6.74 18.75 -32.26
N ASP A 805 7.84 19.49 -32.31
CA ASP A 805 7.91 20.80 -32.98
C ASP A 805 7.49 20.70 -34.46
N LEU A 806 7.98 19.69 -35.18
CA LEU A 806 7.60 19.44 -36.56
C LEU A 806 6.09 19.17 -36.73
N LEU A 807 5.50 18.40 -35.82
CA LEU A 807 4.06 18.11 -35.84
C LEU A 807 3.21 19.34 -35.49
N VAL A 808 3.70 20.22 -34.64
CA VAL A 808 3.07 21.52 -34.31
C VAL A 808 3.15 22.45 -35.53
N GLU A 809 4.30 22.59 -36.19
CA GLU A 809 4.48 23.40 -37.40
C GLU A 809 3.57 22.95 -38.54
N GLN A 810 3.32 21.64 -38.65
CA GLN A 810 2.42 21.07 -39.64
C GLN A 810 0.94 21.08 -39.23
N GLN A 811 0.60 21.76 -38.14
CA GLN A 811 -0.77 21.88 -37.58
C GLN A 811 -1.45 20.55 -37.25
N ILE A 812 -0.68 19.48 -36.99
CA ILE A 812 -1.19 18.17 -36.62
C ILE A 812 -1.63 18.15 -35.14
N THR A 813 -0.96 18.94 -34.32
CA THR A 813 -1.29 19.14 -32.89
C THR A 813 -1.03 20.59 -32.49
N ARG A 814 -1.54 20.99 -31.33
CA ARG A 814 -1.18 22.26 -30.65
C ARG A 814 -0.24 21.96 -29.51
N ARG A 815 0.73 22.81 -29.28
CA ARG A 815 1.70 22.69 -28.21
C ARG A 815 1.10 22.75 -26.81
#